data_187f74fba299ff9cf3d51413ccd59bb1
#
_entry.id   187f74fba299ff9cf3d51413ccd59bb1
#
_cell.length_a   1.000
_cell.length_b   1.000
_cell.length_c   1.000
_cell.angle_alpha   90.00
_cell.angle_beta   90.00
_cell.angle_gamma   90.00
#
_symmetry.space_group_name_H-M   'P 1'
#
loop_
_entity.id
_entity.type
_entity.pdbx_description
1 polymer ?
#
loop_
_entity_poly.entity_id
_entity_poly.type
_entity_poly.pdbx_seq_one_letter_code
_entity_poly.pdbx_strand_id
1 'polypeptide(L)'
;MRGMKSLVLTLVAALVLPLAWAQSGDWAEETGALTHKDGFVDLYLDAEGGRILVALPAPDEEGVALRAIQATGLTAGLGSNPIGLDRGLANGGEIVAFRKVGDKMVAEIENWTYRASADNPLERKAVRDSFARSFIWSGEILGTGPDGELLVDMSSYLTRDALGVRAALKEHPKGGVYQLSDDLSMPDVAAALAFPDNVEFDAFLTLTSDEPKSEVSATAADARSVTLAQHISLVRLPDEGYTPRLFDPRSGAIDVGFYDFSAPLSGQVGQAFARRFRLEKQDPSVASSPAKEPIVFYVDSGAPAEIRDALIEGASWWAEAFAAAGFPDSYRVEVLPDGAHPLDVRYNVIQWVHRQTRGWSYGGGLTDPRTGEMLKANVILGSQRVRQDRMIFEGLAGASKTGTGAADDPVQIALSRIRQLAAHEVGHTLGFAHNFAASSNDRASVMDYPAPLVWVGQDGNLDFSTAYDTGIGEWDKVSAMWLYRQYPNGTDEDAAGDELLESAWASGLRFVDDPQGRGVGTAHPYSSVWDNGADPVAALLDVMRVRKVALDRFGLDALQTGEPTSRLRAVIVPVYLYHRYQVNAAAKMIGGYDFHYAEAGDANVGGSPVPVDQQRGALSALVATLDPAALDLPDRTLDLLTPPLVTFRGAGAGAEYFAGETGAMFDLLTAADTAASQTLAALLHPERVARLIETERRNRNALSYGDVLREVEDALFGEAETPRQAGILRREQMRYVSTLIDLAANTEATPETVTQTNAYLSALSRRIVSRSRRADPVDVAVRDELSRRITAHLDRPSPPLVPSAPDVEIPPGSPIGAGSAEACWHCDTTLLPR
;
A
#
# COMPACT_ATOMS: atom_id res chain seq x y z
N MET A 1 -76.49 -22.74 -70.00
CA MET A 1 -76.43 -21.28 -70.19
C MET A 1 -75.47 -20.67 -69.21
N ARG A 2 -74.40 -19.93 -69.74
CA ARG A 2 -73.56 -18.95 -69.13
C ARG A 2 -72.66 -19.44 -67.92
N GLY A 3 -71.44 -19.33 -67.94
CA GLY A 3 -70.40 -18.70 -68.74
C GLY A 3 -69.15 -18.56 -67.82
N MET A 4 -68.15 -19.41 -68.15
CA MET A 4 -66.81 -19.35 -67.50
C MET A 4 -66.06 -18.11 -67.82
N LYS A 5 -65.53 -17.44 -66.83
CA LYS A 5 -64.43 -16.46 -67.07
C LYS A 5 -63.23 -16.90 -66.23
N SER A 6 -62.23 -17.34 -66.94
CA SER A 6 -60.87 -17.64 -66.42
C SER A 6 -60.21 -16.32 -65.91
N LEU A 7 -59.65 -16.37 -64.72
CA LEU A 7 -58.75 -15.33 -64.15
C LEU A 7 -57.34 -15.89 -64.16
N VAL A 8 -56.47 -15.34 -64.99
CA VAL A 8 -55.04 -15.64 -65.02
C VAL A 8 -54.40 -14.85 -63.90
N LEU A 9 -53.82 -15.60 -62.90
CA LEU A 9 -52.99 -15.06 -61.86
C LEU A 9 -51.55 -14.98 -62.38
N THR A 10 -51.02 -13.74 -62.59
CA THR A 10 -49.62 -13.47 -62.87
C THR A 10 -48.85 -13.42 -61.56
N LEU A 11 -47.97 -14.41 -61.26
CA LEU A 11 -47.06 -14.41 -60.16
C LEU A 11 -45.92 -13.42 -60.46
N VAL A 12 -45.87 -12.29 -59.78
CA VAL A 12 -44.68 -11.43 -59.74
C VAL A 12 -43.78 -11.93 -58.65
N ALA A 13 -42.70 -12.66 -59.03
CA ALA A 13 -41.63 -12.98 -58.12
C ALA A 13 -40.81 -11.70 -57.88
N ALA A 14 -41.01 -11.04 -56.74
CA ALA A 14 -40.11 -10.04 -56.25
C ALA A 14 -38.82 -10.71 -55.76
N LEU A 15 -37.72 -10.50 -56.46
CA LEU A 15 -36.38 -10.78 -55.98
C LEU A 15 -36.12 -9.81 -54.79
N VAL A 16 -36.15 -10.36 -53.58
CA VAL A 16 -35.58 -9.76 -52.39
C VAL A 16 -34.05 -10.02 -52.50
N LEU A 17 -33.32 -9.11 -53.08
CA LEU A 17 -31.87 -9.04 -52.93
C LEU A 17 -31.58 -8.63 -51.48
N PRO A 18 -30.71 -9.31 -50.75
CA PRO A 18 -30.34 -8.83 -49.45
C PRO A 18 -29.59 -7.52 -49.58
N LEU A 19 -30.05 -6.53 -48.84
CA LEU A 19 -29.38 -5.22 -48.66
C LEU A 19 -28.04 -5.33 -47.86
N ALA A 20 -27.23 -6.34 -48.15
CA ALA A 20 -25.98 -6.55 -47.46
C ALA A 20 -24.74 -5.92 -48.18
N TRP A 21 -24.94 -5.18 -49.24
CA TRP A 21 -23.80 -4.71 -50.10
C TRP A 21 -23.55 -3.19 -50.07
N ALA A 22 -24.19 -2.44 -49.21
CA ALA A 22 -24.01 -0.99 -49.14
C ALA A 22 -23.02 -0.51 -48.05
N GLN A 23 -22.45 -1.42 -47.24
CA GLN A 23 -21.52 -1.03 -46.15
C GLN A 23 -20.07 -1.55 -46.31
N SER A 24 -19.78 -2.41 -47.29
CA SER A 24 -18.43 -2.93 -47.50
C SER A 24 -17.49 -1.90 -48.21
N GLY A 25 -18.02 -0.80 -48.69
CA GLY A 25 -17.21 0.29 -49.32
C GLY A 25 -16.47 1.11 -48.25
N ASP A 26 -17.12 1.40 -47.16
CA ASP A 26 -16.61 2.27 -46.11
C ASP A 26 -15.40 1.66 -45.38
N TRP A 27 -15.41 0.34 -45.11
CA TRP A 27 -14.30 -0.35 -44.46
C TRP A 27 -12.97 -0.25 -45.20
N ALA A 28 -12.99 -0.56 -46.50
CA ALA A 28 -11.80 -0.53 -47.32
C ALA A 28 -11.30 0.90 -47.59
N GLU A 29 -12.18 1.88 -47.63
CA GLU A 29 -11.85 3.29 -47.74
C GLU A 29 -11.17 3.79 -46.45
N GLU A 30 -11.69 3.42 -45.25
CA GLU A 30 -11.15 3.82 -43.96
C GLU A 30 -9.82 3.12 -43.63
N THR A 31 -9.62 1.86 -44.02
CA THR A 31 -8.46 1.05 -43.56
C THR A 31 -7.36 0.93 -44.62
N GLY A 32 -7.67 1.08 -45.90
CA GLY A 32 -6.79 0.68 -46.99
C GLY A 32 -5.45 1.41 -47.09
N ALA A 33 -5.31 2.59 -46.48
CA ALA A 33 -4.08 3.36 -46.41
C ALA A 33 -3.37 3.29 -45.05
N LEU A 34 -3.95 2.61 -44.06
CA LEU A 34 -3.48 2.59 -42.67
C LEU A 34 -2.50 1.44 -42.43
N THR A 35 -1.65 1.62 -41.39
CA THR A 35 -0.78 0.53 -40.95
C THR A 35 -1.59 -0.46 -40.14
N HIS A 36 -1.65 -1.70 -40.58
CA HIS A 36 -2.35 -2.79 -39.90
C HIS A 36 -1.42 -3.53 -38.95
N LYS A 37 -1.94 -3.89 -37.74
CA LYS A 37 -1.30 -4.78 -36.77
C LYS A 37 -2.30 -5.85 -36.35
N ASP A 38 -1.94 -7.13 -36.57
CA ASP A 38 -2.70 -8.28 -36.13
C ASP A 38 -2.49 -8.53 -34.62
N GLY A 39 -3.54 -8.93 -33.88
CA GLY A 39 -3.43 -9.27 -32.46
C GLY A 39 -4.71 -9.77 -31.83
N PHE A 40 -4.87 -9.55 -30.53
CA PHE A 40 -6.11 -9.85 -29.80
C PHE A 40 -7.33 -9.22 -30.46
N VAL A 41 -7.17 -8.00 -30.90
CA VAL A 41 -8.03 -7.30 -31.87
C VAL A 41 -7.14 -6.58 -32.88
N ASP A 42 -7.59 -6.44 -34.09
CA ASP A 42 -6.82 -5.82 -35.15
C ASP A 42 -6.82 -4.29 -35.01
N LEU A 43 -5.63 -3.71 -35.16
CA LEU A 43 -5.42 -2.26 -35.10
C LEU A 43 -5.11 -1.69 -36.49
N TYR A 44 -5.72 -0.56 -36.82
CA TYR A 44 -5.42 0.22 -37.98
C TYR A 44 -4.94 1.62 -37.57
N LEU A 45 -3.68 1.91 -37.83
CA LEU A 45 -2.97 3.07 -37.32
C LEU A 45 -2.85 4.17 -38.40
N ASP A 46 -3.48 5.28 -38.14
CA ASP A 46 -3.44 6.49 -38.99
C ASP A 46 -2.41 7.47 -38.41
N ALA A 47 -1.15 7.33 -38.84
CA ALA A 47 -0.07 8.17 -38.33
C ALA A 47 -0.16 9.64 -38.83
N GLU A 48 -0.79 9.90 -39.98
CA GLU A 48 -0.97 11.25 -40.51
C GLU A 48 -2.16 11.97 -39.86
N GLY A 49 -3.27 11.24 -39.64
CA GLY A 49 -4.46 11.76 -38.98
C GLY A 49 -4.41 11.73 -37.45
N GLY A 50 -3.41 11.04 -36.83
CA GLY A 50 -3.29 10.89 -35.40
C GLY A 50 -4.39 10.02 -34.79
N ARG A 51 -4.91 9.00 -35.52
CA ARG A 51 -6.03 8.17 -35.10
C ARG A 51 -5.61 6.71 -34.89
N ILE A 52 -6.29 6.03 -33.95
CA ILE A 52 -6.17 4.59 -33.73
C ILE A 52 -7.55 3.98 -33.92
N LEU A 53 -7.72 3.23 -35.01
CA LEU A 53 -8.94 2.49 -35.29
C LEU A 53 -8.77 1.05 -34.83
N VAL A 54 -9.83 0.47 -34.28
CA VAL A 54 -9.85 -0.92 -33.79
C VAL A 54 -10.98 -1.66 -34.47
N ALA A 55 -10.68 -2.88 -34.95
CA ALA A 55 -11.67 -3.80 -35.48
C ALA A 55 -12.19 -4.69 -34.32
N LEU A 56 -13.36 -4.39 -33.81
CA LEU A 56 -14.00 -5.18 -32.78
C LEU A 56 -14.79 -6.34 -33.41
N PRO A 57 -14.82 -7.55 -32.80
CA PRO A 57 -15.57 -8.70 -33.31
C PRO A 57 -17.04 -8.38 -33.59
N ALA A 58 -17.70 -9.21 -34.41
CA ALA A 58 -19.16 -9.12 -34.57
C ALA A 58 -19.87 -9.22 -33.23
N PRO A 59 -20.84 -8.35 -32.92
CA PRO A 59 -21.57 -8.37 -31.65
C PRO A 59 -22.33 -9.67 -31.43
N ASP A 60 -22.33 -10.14 -30.18
CA ASP A 60 -23.15 -11.28 -29.74
C ASP A 60 -24.66 -10.93 -29.70
N GLU A 61 -25.48 -11.89 -29.23
CA GLU A 61 -26.95 -11.73 -29.12
C GLU A 61 -27.34 -10.60 -28.13
N GLU A 62 -26.46 -10.28 -27.16
CA GLU A 62 -26.64 -9.16 -26.23
C GLU A 62 -26.12 -7.82 -26.78
N GLY A 63 -25.57 -7.81 -27.98
CA GLY A 63 -24.97 -6.64 -28.65
C GLY A 63 -23.56 -6.32 -28.17
N VAL A 64 -22.88 -7.22 -27.48
CA VAL A 64 -21.49 -7.05 -27.01
C VAL A 64 -20.52 -7.53 -28.08
N ALA A 65 -19.70 -6.63 -28.58
CA ALA A 65 -18.67 -6.93 -29.57
C ALA A 65 -17.39 -7.48 -28.90
N LEU A 66 -17.03 -6.95 -27.74
CA LEU A 66 -15.83 -7.38 -27.02
C LEU A 66 -16.04 -7.23 -25.51
N ARG A 67 -15.61 -8.21 -24.74
CA ARG A 67 -15.28 -8.06 -23.31
C ARG A 67 -13.79 -8.25 -23.14
N ALA A 68 -13.16 -7.31 -22.41
CA ALA A 68 -11.74 -7.36 -22.10
C ALA A 68 -11.51 -6.93 -20.64
N ILE A 69 -10.41 -7.36 -20.06
CA ILE A 69 -9.94 -6.77 -18.81
C ILE A 69 -9.19 -5.50 -19.18
N GLN A 70 -9.66 -4.37 -18.67
CA GLN A 70 -8.97 -3.10 -18.79
C GLN A 70 -8.05 -2.86 -17.60
N ALA A 71 -6.82 -2.49 -17.89
CA ALA A 71 -5.89 -1.95 -16.89
C ALA A 71 -5.38 -0.58 -17.33
N THR A 72 -5.09 0.28 -16.37
CA THR A 72 -4.59 1.64 -16.61
C THR A 72 -3.31 1.90 -15.82
N GLY A 73 -2.42 2.71 -16.39
CA GLY A 73 -1.15 3.08 -15.78
C GLY A 73 -0.53 4.31 -16.46
N LEU A 74 0.76 4.55 -16.18
CA LEU A 74 1.54 5.62 -16.80
C LEU A 74 2.85 5.06 -17.35
N THR A 75 3.08 5.16 -18.65
CA THR A 75 4.39 4.87 -19.26
C THR A 75 5.35 6.05 -19.10
N ALA A 76 4.82 7.28 -18.96
CA ALA A 76 5.56 8.45 -18.49
C ALA A 76 4.74 9.20 -17.44
N GLY A 77 5.26 9.24 -16.22
CA GLY A 77 4.60 9.81 -15.06
C GLY A 77 5.25 11.09 -14.53
N LEU A 78 4.80 11.55 -13.37
CA LEU A 78 5.25 12.79 -12.75
C LEU A 78 6.71 12.75 -12.23
N GLY A 79 7.35 11.58 -12.16
CA GLY A 79 8.71 11.44 -11.65
C GLY A 79 8.82 11.49 -10.12
N SER A 80 7.69 11.47 -9.42
CA SER A 80 7.59 11.31 -7.97
C SER A 80 6.35 10.50 -7.63
N ASN A 81 6.37 9.76 -6.52
CA ASN A 81 5.28 8.86 -6.19
C ASN A 81 4.33 9.26 -5.03
N PRO A 82 4.49 10.37 -4.28
CA PRO A 82 3.55 10.71 -3.23
C PRO A 82 2.09 10.86 -3.70
N ILE A 83 1.88 11.30 -4.95
CA ILE A 83 0.54 11.45 -5.54
C ILE A 83 0.06 10.14 -6.20
N GLY A 84 0.94 9.13 -6.39
CA GLY A 84 0.61 7.91 -7.13
C GLY A 84 0.58 8.08 -8.66
N LEU A 85 1.21 9.13 -9.19
CA LEU A 85 1.28 9.45 -10.63
C LEU A 85 2.69 9.28 -11.20
N ASP A 86 3.48 8.39 -10.63
CA ASP A 86 4.78 8.02 -11.18
C ASP A 86 4.66 6.96 -12.28
N ARG A 87 5.73 6.79 -13.04
CA ARG A 87 5.80 5.75 -14.06
C ARG A 87 5.58 4.38 -13.45
N GLY A 88 4.65 3.62 -14.01
CA GLY A 88 4.37 2.24 -13.62
C GLY A 88 3.47 1.55 -14.62
N LEU A 89 3.68 0.25 -14.81
CA LEU A 89 2.81 -0.55 -15.66
C LEU A 89 1.40 -0.61 -15.09
N ALA A 90 0.44 -0.86 -15.97
CA ALA A 90 -0.96 -0.93 -15.64
C ALA A 90 -1.26 -2.00 -14.60
N ASN A 91 -2.03 -1.64 -13.61
CA ASN A 91 -2.59 -2.50 -12.58
C ASN A 91 -4.12 -2.41 -12.62
N GLY A 92 -4.79 -3.32 -11.96
CA GLY A 92 -6.24 -3.33 -11.85
C GLY A 92 -6.86 -4.59 -12.46
N GLY A 93 -8.00 -4.47 -13.09
CA GLY A 93 -8.75 -5.60 -13.61
C GLY A 93 -10.25 -5.30 -13.67
N GLU A 94 -10.63 -4.21 -14.32
CA GLU A 94 -12.05 -3.93 -14.59
C GLU A 94 -12.46 -4.62 -15.90
N ILE A 95 -13.63 -5.26 -15.92
CA ILE A 95 -14.19 -5.79 -17.16
C ILE A 95 -14.84 -4.64 -17.92
N VAL A 96 -14.29 -4.31 -19.09
CA VAL A 96 -14.89 -3.39 -20.05
C VAL A 96 -15.63 -4.18 -21.14
N ALA A 97 -16.90 -3.86 -21.38
CA ALA A 97 -17.71 -4.39 -22.46
C ALA A 97 -17.92 -3.30 -23.53
N PHE A 98 -17.49 -3.57 -24.78
CA PHE A 98 -17.79 -2.73 -25.92
C PHE A 98 -19.10 -3.20 -26.56
N ARG A 99 -20.12 -2.39 -26.41
CA ARG A 99 -21.51 -2.75 -26.77
C ARG A 99 -22.01 -1.86 -27.89
N LYS A 100 -22.57 -2.50 -28.95
CA LYS A 100 -23.27 -1.78 -30.01
C LYS A 100 -24.63 -1.28 -29.56
N VAL A 101 -24.87 0.02 -29.67
CA VAL A 101 -26.15 0.66 -29.35
C VAL A 101 -26.54 1.55 -30.55
N GLY A 102 -27.40 1.07 -31.42
CA GLY A 102 -27.72 1.72 -32.68
C GLY A 102 -26.50 1.77 -33.61
N ASP A 103 -26.09 2.98 -33.97
CA ASP A 103 -24.91 3.28 -34.82
C ASP A 103 -23.65 3.60 -33.98
N LYS A 104 -23.71 3.43 -32.67
CA LYS A 104 -22.60 3.72 -31.78
C LYS A 104 -22.05 2.47 -31.12
N MET A 105 -20.74 2.52 -30.85
CA MET A 105 -20.07 1.64 -29.87
C MET A 105 -20.00 2.34 -28.52
N VAL A 106 -20.41 1.66 -27.46
CA VAL A 106 -20.38 2.16 -26.08
C VAL A 106 -19.47 1.29 -25.26
N ALA A 107 -18.52 1.87 -24.53
CA ALA A 107 -17.72 1.16 -23.53
C ALA A 107 -18.38 1.26 -22.15
N GLU A 108 -18.65 0.12 -21.57
CA GLU A 108 -19.28 -0.07 -20.27
C GLU A 108 -18.34 -0.81 -19.33
N ILE A 109 -18.09 -0.29 -18.12
CA ILE A 109 -17.48 -1.07 -17.04
C ILE A 109 -18.58 -1.93 -16.42
N GLU A 110 -18.40 -3.25 -16.50
CA GLU A 110 -19.33 -4.22 -15.90
C GLU A 110 -19.11 -4.30 -14.37
N ASN A 111 -20.19 -4.29 -13.61
CA ASN A 111 -20.14 -4.35 -12.16
C ASN A 111 -20.11 -5.80 -11.67
N TRP A 112 -18.90 -6.31 -11.43
CA TRP A 112 -18.68 -7.67 -10.94
C TRP A 112 -18.64 -7.77 -9.40
N THR A 113 -18.71 -6.64 -8.71
CA THR A 113 -18.86 -6.60 -7.25
C THR A 113 -20.22 -7.14 -6.81
N TYR A 114 -21.27 -6.88 -7.61
CA TYR A 114 -22.63 -7.34 -7.33
C TYR A 114 -23.05 -8.34 -8.41
N ARG A 115 -23.20 -9.60 -8.05
CA ARG A 115 -23.45 -10.70 -9.00
C ARG A 115 -24.54 -11.68 -8.51
N ALA A 116 -24.97 -12.56 -9.39
CA ALA A 116 -25.71 -13.75 -9.07
C ALA A 116 -25.07 -14.91 -9.81
N SER A 117 -24.57 -15.90 -9.09
CA SER A 117 -23.94 -17.12 -9.64
C SER A 117 -24.97 -18.18 -10.05
N ALA A 118 -26.27 -17.92 -9.91
CA ALA A 118 -27.35 -18.82 -10.27
C ALA A 118 -27.38 -19.14 -11.77
N ASP A 119 -27.78 -20.35 -12.12
CA ASP A 119 -28.03 -20.74 -13.51
C ASP A 119 -29.23 -20.02 -14.13
N ASN A 120 -30.15 -19.52 -13.30
CA ASN A 120 -31.34 -18.79 -13.71
C ASN A 120 -30.99 -17.42 -14.32
N PRO A 121 -31.21 -17.21 -15.65
CA PRO A 121 -30.86 -15.95 -16.32
C PRO A 121 -31.71 -14.77 -15.84
N LEU A 122 -32.94 -15.01 -15.32
CA LEU A 122 -33.80 -13.95 -14.80
C LEU A 122 -33.29 -13.43 -13.46
N GLU A 123 -32.71 -14.26 -12.64
CA GLU A 123 -32.06 -13.86 -11.39
C GLU A 123 -30.81 -13.02 -11.66
N ARG A 124 -29.92 -13.49 -12.58
CA ARG A 124 -28.78 -12.68 -13.03
C ARG A 124 -29.21 -11.32 -13.60
N LYS A 125 -30.32 -11.30 -14.39
CA LYS A 125 -30.87 -10.06 -14.91
C LYS A 125 -31.39 -9.16 -13.80
N ALA A 126 -32.10 -9.71 -12.81
CA ALA A 126 -32.63 -8.94 -11.68
C ALA A 126 -31.51 -8.25 -10.90
N VAL A 127 -30.37 -8.90 -10.65
CA VAL A 127 -29.21 -8.27 -10.02
C VAL A 127 -28.64 -7.16 -10.90
N ARG A 128 -28.38 -7.44 -12.20
CA ARG A 128 -27.89 -6.41 -13.13
C ARG A 128 -28.80 -5.18 -13.21
N ASP A 129 -30.10 -5.37 -13.17
CA ASP A 129 -31.06 -4.26 -13.23
C ASP A 129 -31.17 -3.47 -11.91
N SER A 130 -30.67 -4.04 -10.79
CA SER A 130 -30.71 -3.39 -9.47
C SER A 130 -29.57 -2.41 -9.23
N PHE A 131 -28.51 -2.46 -10.03
CA PHE A 131 -27.32 -1.63 -9.88
C PHE A 131 -27.09 -0.74 -11.09
N ALA A 132 -26.50 0.44 -10.85
CA ALA A 132 -26.24 1.40 -11.91
C ALA A 132 -25.22 0.86 -12.92
N ARG A 133 -25.43 1.17 -14.20
CA ARG A 133 -24.50 0.88 -15.29
C ARG A 133 -23.47 2.02 -15.41
N SER A 134 -22.24 1.71 -15.82
CA SER A 134 -21.17 2.67 -15.96
C SER A 134 -20.70 2.78 -17.41
N PHE A 135 -21.35 3.64 -18.19
CA PHE A 135 -20.87 4.00 -19.52
C PHE A 135 -19.76 5.02 -19.40
N ILE A 136 -18.57 4.66 -19.88
CA ILE A 136 -17.36 5.49 -19.75
C ILE A 136 -16.95 6.18 -21.04
N TRP A 137 -17.51 5.74 -22.18
CA TRP A 137 -17.22 6.29 -23.49
C TRP A 137 -18.23 5.84 -24.54
N SER A 138 -18.35 6.60 -25.63
CA SER A 138 -19.02 6.16 -26.85
C SER A 138 -18.37 6.76 -28.10
N GLY A 139 -18.26 5.96 -29.16
CA GLY A 139 -17.76 6.36 -30.48
C GLY A 139 -18.69 5.92 -31.61
N GLU A 140 -18.51 6.47 -32.79
CA GLU A 140 -19.23 6.06 -33.99
C GLU A 140 -18.64 4.80 -34.60
N ILE A 141 -19.48 3.95 -35.17
CA ILE A 141 -19.07 2.79 -35.94
C ILE A 141 -18.82 3.28 -37.37
N LEU A 142 -17.54 3.23 -37.81
CA LEU A 142 -17.11 3.76 -39.08
C LEU A 142 -17.42 2.83 -40.26
N GLY A 143 -17.43 1.51 -40.01
CA GLY A 143 -17.69 0.50 -41.00
C GLY A 143 -17.92 -0.88 -40.42
N THR A 144 -18.34 -1.80 -41.30
CA THR A 144 -18.50 -3.24 -40.95
C THR A 144 -17.60 -4.05 -41.87
N GLY A 145 -16.77 -4.90 -41.27
CA GLY A 145 -15.86 -5.80 -41.98
C GLY A 145 -16.55 -7.01 -42.63
N PRO A 146 -15.79 -7.83 -43.38
CA PRO A 146 -16.32 -8.98 -44.11
C PRO A 146 -16.96 -10.04 -43.24
N ASP A 147 -16.43 -10.25 -42.00
CA ASP A 147 -16.91 -11.24 -41.07
C ASP A 147 -17.83 -10.62 -39.97
N GLY A 148 -18.28 -9.36 -40.19
CA GLY A 148 -19.20 -8.65 -39.32
C GLY A 148 -18.52 -7.85 -38.21
N GLU A 149 -17.19 -7.71 -38.24
CA GLU A 149 -16.43 -6.85 -37.34
C GLU A 149 -16.86 -5.40 -37.47
N LEU A 150 -16.72 -4.64 -36.38
CA LEU A 150 -17.06 -3.25 -36.33
C LEU A 150 -15.80 -2.39 -36.21
N LEU A 151 -15.57 -1.52 -37.18
CA LEU A 151 -14.46 -0.56 -37.13
C LEU A 151 -14.85 0.66 -36.29
N VAL A 152 -14.03 0.98 -35.30
CA VAL A 152 -14.29 2.06 -34.35
C VAL A 152 -13.04 2.92 -34.14
N ASP A 153 -13.18 4.26 -34.16
CA ASP A 153 -12.10 5.17 -33.78
C ASP A 153 -12.02 5.27 -32.24
N MET A 154 -10.94 4.72 -31.67
CA MET A 154 -10.69 4.68 -30.23
C MET A 154 -9.91 5.92 -29.72
N SER A 155 -9.55 6.87 -30.57
CA SER A 155 -8.68 8.00 -30.18
C SER A 155 -9.22 8.78 -28.99
N SER A 156 -10.51 9.10 -29.00
CA SER A 156 -11.17 9.79 -27.87
C SER A 156 -11.36 8.89 -26.62
N TYR A 157 -11.40 7.57 -26.79
CA TYR A 157 -11.36 6.63 -25.68
C TYR A 157 -10.01 6.67 -24.95
N LEU A 158 -8.93 6.83 -25.69
CA LEU A 158 -7.57 6.81 -25.15
C LEU A 158 -7.18 8.14 -24.47
N THR A 159 -7.74 9.27 -24.93
CA THR A 159 -7.43 10.60 -24.41
C THR A 159 -8.31 11.04 -23.23
N ARG A 160 -9.29 10.20 -22.79
CA ARG A 160 -10.02 10.47 -21.56
C ARG A 160 -9.10 10.29 -20.34
N ASP A 161 -9.35 10.99 -19.25
CA ASP A 161 -8.67 10.80 -17.95
C ASP A 161 -9.12 9.47 -17.30
N ALA A 162 -8.63 8.35 -17.83
CA ALA A 162 -9.02 7.01 -17.40
C ALA A 162 -8.40 6.63 -16.05
N LEU A 163 -7.22 7.15 -15.75
CA LEU A 163 -6.50 6.90 -14.49
C LEU A 163 -6.99 7.82 -13.34
N GLY A 164 -7.78 8.86 -13.65
CA GLY A 164 -8.23 9.82 -12.65
C GLY A 164 -7.14 10.79 -12.20
N VAL A 165 -6.21 11.14 -13.08
CA VAL A 165 -5.07 12.03 -12.80
C VAL A 165 -5.50 13.34 -12.18
N ARG A 166 -6.60 13.95 -12.67
CA ARG A 166 -7.13 15.21 -12.14
C ARG A 166 -7.60 15.08 -10.70
N ALA A 167 -8.26 13.98 -10.38
CA ALA A 167 -8.73 13.69 -9.02
C ALA A 167 -7.53 13.48 -8.08
N ALA A 168 -6.56 12.65 -8.44
CA ALA A 168 -5.35 12.40 -7.66
C ALA A 168 -4.57 13.68 -7.36
N LEU A 169 -4.38 14.56 -8.36
CA LEU A 169 -3.72 15.87 -8.17
C LEU A 169 -4.51 16.77 -7.22
N LYS A 170 -5.85 16.82 -7.34
CA LYS A 170 -6.72 17.67 -6.52
C LYS A 170 -6.77 17.22 -5.05
N GLU A 171 -6.85 15.93 -4.81
CA GLU A 171 -6.99 15.35 -3.47
C GLU A 171 -5.71 15.46 -2.67
N HIS A 172 -4.55 15.38 -3.32
CA HIS A 172 -3.27 15.45 -2.64
C HIS A 172 -2.92 16.90 -2.25
N PRO A 173 -2.55 17.18 -0.97
CA PRO A 173 -2.27 18.55 -0.48
C PRO A 173 -1.22 19.33 -1.28
N LYS A 174 -0.25 18.61 -1.91
CA LYS A 174 0.85 19.18 -2.70
C LYS A 174 0.65 19.05 -4.21
N GLY A 175 -0.49 18.53 -4.69
CA GLY A 175 -0.78 18.30 -6.11
C GLY A 175 -1.21 19.56 -6.85
N GLY A 176 -2.43 20.02 -6.59
CA GLY A 176 -3.02 21.21 -7.24
C GLY A 176 -4.28 20.89 -8.04
N VAL A 177 -4.94 21.92 -8.55
CA VAL A 177 -6.15 21.78 -9.37
C VAL A 177 -5.78 21.94 -10.84
N TYR A 178 -6.00 20.91 -11.63
CA TYR A 178 -5.66 20.85 -13.03
C TYR A 178 -6.89 20.57 -13.92
N GLN A 179 -6.86 21.05 -15.14
CA GLN A 179 -7.83 20.75 -16.19
C GLN A 179 -7.15 20.01 -17.34
N LEU A 180 -7.80 19.00 -17.90
CA LEU A 180 -7.36 18.34 -19.11
C LEU A 180 -7.50 19.32 -20.29
N SER A 181 -6.47 19.42 -21.13
CA SER A 181 -6.49 20.21 -22.35
C SER A 181 -6.69 19.27 -23.53
N ASP A 182 -7.88 19.33 -24.16
CA ASP A 182 -8.20 18.48 -25.32
C ASP A 182 -7.29 18.81 -26.52
N ASP A 183 -6.95 20.08 -26.72
CA ASP A 183 -6.08 20.52 -27.83
C ASP A 183 -4.61 20.04 -27.71
N LEU A 184 -4.17 19.74 -26.50
CA LEU A 184 -2.81 19.30 -26.20
C LEU A 184 -2.73 17.82 -25.81
N SER A 185 -3.85 17.10 -25.86
CA SER A 185 -3.93 15.68 -25.55
C SER A 185 -4.20 14.88 -26.82
N MET A 186 -3.46 13.80 -27.04
CA MET A 186 -3.55 12.99 -28.25
C MET A 186 -3.10 11.56 -28.04
N PRO A 187 -3.61 10.57 -28.83
CA PRO A 187 -3.07 9.21 -28.81
C PRO A 187 -1.61 9.20 -29.28
N ASP A 188 -0.79 8.34 -28.69
CA ASP A 188 0.52 8.00 -29.23
C ASP A 188 0.37 6.83 -30.22
N VAL A 189 0.11 7.16 -31.49
CA VAL A 189 -0.12 6.16 -32.53
C VAL A 189 1.08 5.22 -32.70
N ALA A 190 2.30 5.72 -32.49
CA ALA A 190 3.54 4.95 -32.67
C ALA A 190 3.71 3.91 -31.53
N ALA A 191 3.19 4.19 -30.36
CA ALA A 191 3.27 3.32 -29.18
C ALA A 191 2.19 2.23 -29.14
N ALA A 192 1.18 2.26 -30.02
CA ALA A 192 0.15 1.23 -30.06
C ALA A 192 0.73 -0.13 -30.42
N LEU A 193 0.46 -1.16 -29.60
CA LEU A 193 0.96 -2.52 -29.78
C LEU A 193 -0.19 -3.52 -29.82
N ALA A 194 -0.03 -4.58 -30.62
CA ALA A 194 -0.95 -5.70 -30.67
C ALA A 194 -0.18 -6.99 -30.38
N PHE A 195 -0.68 -7.77 -29.39
CA PHE A 195 -0.17 -9.07 -29.01
C PHE A 195 -1.30 -10.12 -29.15
N PRO A 196 -0.99 -11.41 -29.09
CA PRO A 196 -2.02 -12.44 -29.23
C PRO A 196 -3.16 -12.36 -28.21
N ASP A 197 -2.86 -11.89 -26.97
CA ASP A 197 -3.81 -11.88 -25.86
C ASP A 197 -4.07 -10.49 -25.29
N ASN A 198 -3.44 -9.43 -25.82
CA ASN A 198 -3.68 -8.05 -25.39
C ASN A 198 -3.35 -7.03 -26.48
N VAL A 199 -3.94 -5.86 -26.35
CA VAL A 199 -3.57 -4.65 -27.11
C VAL A 199 -3.26 -3.51 -26.15
N GLU A 200 -2.25 -2.72 -26.50
CA GLU A 200 -1.67 -1.70 -25.63
C GLU A 200 -1.67 -0.34 -26.31
N PHE A 201 -2.09 0.66 -25.57
CA PHE A 201 -2.24 2.01 -26.07
C PHE A 201 -1.63 3.03 -25.10
N ASP A 202 -0.89 3.98 -25.63
CA ASP A 202 -0.48 5.18 -24.91
C ASP A 202 -1.22 6.41 -25.46
N ALA A 203 -1.48 7.37 -24.58
CA ALA A 203 -1.98 8.69 -24.95
C ALA A 203 -1.28 9.77 -24.10
N PHE A 204 -0.88 10.85 -24.76
CA PHE A 204 -0.40 12.03 -24.06
C PHE A 204 -1.60 12.80 -23.50
N LEU A 205 -1.67 12.90 -22.16
CA LEU A 205 -2.63 13.72 -21.47
C LEU A 205 -1.94 14.97 -20.94
N THR A 206 -2.30 16.12 -21.46
CA THR A 206 -1.76 17.41 -21.02
C THR A 206 -2.74 18.10 -20.08
N LEU A 207 -2.26 18.39 -18.89
CA LEU A 207 -3.03 19.02 -17.83
C LEU A 207 -2.49 20.43 -17.56
N THR A 208 -3.38 21.41 -17.47
CA THR A 208 -3.05 22.82 -17.27
C THR A 208 -3.59 23.36 -15.95
N SER A 209 -2.82 24.24 -15.30
CA SER A 209 -3.18 24.88 -14.04
C SER A 209 -2.59 26.28 -13.93
N ASP A 210 -3.36 27.22 -13.40
CA ASP A 210 -2.83 28.56 -13.03
C ASP A 210 -2.15 28.57 -11.66
N GLU A 211 -2.46 27.57 -10.80
CA GLU A 211 -1.98 27.48 -9.41
C GLU A 211 -1.34 26.10 -9.12
N PRO A 212 -0.20 25.78 -9.76
CA PRO A 212 0.50 24.52 -9.49
C PRO A 212 1.05 24.52 -8.06
N LYS A 213 1.08 23.31 -7.44
CA LYS A 213 1.67 23.13 -6.10
C LYS A 213 3.04 22.46 -6.14
N SER A 214 3.62 22.30 -4.96
CA SER A 214 5.04 22.00 -4.78
C SER A 214 5.48 20.66 -5.38
N GLU A 215 4.65 19.61 -5.37
CA GLU A 215 5.04 18.29 -5.88
C GLU A 215 5.23 18.33 -7.40
N VAL A 216 4.28 18.94 -8.10
CA VAL A 216 4.38 19.11 -9.56
C VAL A 216 5.50 20.07 -9.93
N SER A 217 5.66 21.18 -9.17
CA SER A 217 6.72 22.17 -9.40
C SER A 217 8.13 21.62 -9.16
N ALA A 218 8.26 20.53 -8.40
CA ALA A 218 9.56 19.90 -8.15
C ALA A 218 10.05 19.03 -9.31
N THR A 219 9.15 18.54 -10.17
CA THR A 219 9.46 17.54 -11.19
C THR A 219 9.18 17.99 -12.62
N ALA A 220 8.14 18.79 -12.85
CA ALA A 220 7.78 19.26 -14.18
C ALA A 220 8.66 20.43 -14.65
N ALA A 221 8.98 20.47 -15.93
CA ALA A 221 9.71 21.58 -16.54
C ALA A 221 8.90 22.88 -16.51
N ASP A 222 7.60 22.82 -16.81
CA ASP A 222 6.61 23.88 -16.55
C ASP A 222 5.45 23.25 -15.77
N ALA A 223 5.33 23.61 -14.51
CA ALA A 223 4.29 23.06 -13.64
C ALA A 223 2.87 23.52 -14.02
N ARG A 224 2.73 24.54 -14.85
CA ARG A 224 1.43 25.00 -15.34
C ARG A 224 0.91 24.19 -16.54
N SER A 225 1.78 23.43 -17.20
CA SER A 225 1.44 22.57 -18.34
C SER A 225 2.20 21.26 -18.24
N VAL A 226 1.54 20.22 -17.77
CA VAL A 226 2.15 18.92 -17.46
C VAL A 226 1.56 17.86 -18.36
N THR A 227 2.41 17.18 -19.12
CA THR A 227 2.01 16.07 -19.99
C THR A 227 2.47 14.75 -19.39
N LEU A 228 1.53 13.83 -19.18
CA LEU A 228 1.77 12.46 -18.78
C LEU A 228 1.42 11.52 -19.94
N ALA A 229 2.09 10.37 -20.04
CA ALA A 229 1.69 9.33 -20.99
C ALA A 229 0.83 8.30 -20.25
N GLN A 230 -0.49 8.43 -20.41
CA GLN A 230 -1.46 7.46 -19.93
C GLN A 230 -1.37 6.18 -20.75
N HIS A 231 -1.37 5.05 -20.05
CA HIS A 231 -1.37 3.73 -20.66
C HIS A 231 -2.70 3.03 -20.40
N ILE A 232 -3.26 2.42 -21.45
CA ILE A 232 -4.46 1.59 -21.37
C ILE A 232 -4.15 0.25 -22.04
N SER A 233 -4.35 -0.83 -21.28
CA SER A 233 -4.25 -2.20 -21.73
C SER A 233 -5.64 -2.83 -21.82
N LEU A 234 -5.93 -3.50 -22.92
CA LEU A 234 -7.11 -4.36 -23.07
C LEU A 234 -6.64 -5.78 -23.24
N VAL A 235 -6.94 -6.62 -22.25
CA VAL A 235 -6.48 -8.01 -22.15
C VAL A 235 -7.64 -8.97 -22.35
N ARG A 236 -7.40 -10.04 -23.10
CA ARG A 236 -8.34 -11.14 -23.30
C ARG A 236 -8.77 -11.72 -21.96
N LEU A 237 -10.06 -11.98 -21.80
CA LEU A 237 -10.57 -12.74 -20.67
C LEU A 237 -9.99 -14.17 -20.69
N PRO A 238 -9.57 -14.71 -19.54
CA PRO A 238 -9.11 -16.08 -19.45
C PRO A 238 -10.23 -17.08 -19.79
N ASP A 239 -9.84 -18.30 -20.13
CA ASP A 239 -10.77 -19.41 -20.36
C ASP A 239 -11.46 -19.88 -19.07
N GLU A 240 -12.47 -20.73 -19.18
CA GLU A 240 -13.27 -21.23 -18.05
C GLU A 240 -12.57 -22.35 -17.24
N GLY A 241 -11.28 -22.64 -17.49
CA GLY A 241 -10.56 -23.73 -16.83
C GLY A 241 -10.05 -23.45 -15.42
N TYR A 242 -10.13 -22.22 -14.94
CA TYR A 242 -9.66 -21.84 -13.61
C TYR A 242 -10.69 -22.15 -12.52
N THR A 243 -10.20 -22.73 -11.39
CA THR A 243 -11.03 -22.95 -10.20
C THR A 243 -10.69 -21.91 -9.13
N PRO A 244 -11.60 -20.98 -8.82
CA PRO A 244 -11.41 -20.02 -7.73
C PRO A 244 -11.22 -20.73 -6.39
N ARG A 245 -10.42 -20.12 -5.50
CA ARG A 245 -10.31 -20.53 -4.09
C ARG A 245 -11.02 -19.50 -3.22
N LEU A 246 -11.90 -19.96 -2.33
CA LEU A 246 -12.51 -19.08 -1.34
C LEU A 246 -11.41 -18.50 -0.43
N PHE A 247 -11.60 -17.25 -0.07
CA PHE A 247 -10.65 -16.52 0.80
C PHE A 247 -10.85 -16.93 2.25
N ASP A 248 -9.75 -17.07 2.98
CA ASP A 248 -9.70 -17.27 4.42
C ASP A 248 -8.88 -16.15 5.06
N PRO A 249 -9.43 -15.39 6.02
CA PRO A 249 -8.73 -14.26 6.63
C PRO A 249 -7.48 -14.66 7.43
N ARG A 250 -7.31 -15.94 7.77
CA ARG A 250 -6.15 -16.47 8.51
C ARG A 250 -4.96 -16.77 7.60
N SER A 251 -5.18 -16.85 6.27
CA SER A 251 -4.23 -17.41 5.30
C SER A 251 -3.07 -16.49 4.91
N GLY A 252 -3.22 -15.18 5.13
CA GLY A 252 -2.28 -14.19 4.60
C GLY A 252 -2.40 -13.96 3.09
N ALA A 253 -3.47 -14.42 2.45
CA ALA A 253 -3.75 -14.13 1.05
C ALA A 253 -4.37 -12.74 0.86
N ILE A 254 -4.30 -12.23 -0.37
CA ILE A 254 -5.05 -11.03 -0.80
C ILE A 254 -6.36 -11.50 -1.44
N ASP A 255 -7.45 -10.78 -1.20
CA ASP A 255 -8.78 -11.14 -1.65
C ASP A 255 -9.30 -10.30 -2.82
N VAL A 256 -10.35 -10.83 -3.47
CA VAL A 256 -11.27 -10.12 -4.35
C VAL A 256 -12.68 -10.33 -3.81
N GLY A 257 -13.19 -9.32 -3.12
CA GLY A 257 -14.51 -9.34 -2.49
C GLY A 257 -15.65 -9.08 -3.47
N PHE A 258 -16.79 -9.76 -3.25
CA PHE A 258 -18.03 -9.57 -4.03
C PHE A 258 -19.27 -9.92 -3.22
N TYR A 259 -20.43 -9.55 -3.73
CA TYR A 259 -21.74 -9.92 -3.17
C TYR A 259 -22.47 -10.82 -4.15
N ASP A 260 -22.74 -12.09 -3.74
CA ASP A 260 -23.53 -13.04 -4.53
C ASP A 260 -24.97 -13.12 -4.02
N PHE A 261 -25.88 -12.49 -4.73
CA PHE A 261 -27.30 -12.46 -4.36
C PHE A 261 -28.05 -13.78 -4.60
N SER A 262 -27.39 -14.76 -5.23
CA SER A 262 -27.90 -16.12 -5.36
C SER A 262 -27.40 -17.08 -4.28
N ALA A 263 -26.61 -16.59 -3.33
CA ALA A 263 -26.20 -17.39 -2.17
C ALA A 263 -27.42 -17.96 -1.44
N PRO A 264 -27.34 -19.17 -0.89
CA PRO A 264 -28.41 -19.77 -0.10
C PRO A 264 -28.85 -18.83 1.05
N LEU A 265 -30.14 -18.79 1.38
CA LEU A 265 -30.64 -17.96 2.48
C LEU A 265 -29.99 -18.24 3.85
N SER A 266 -29.37 -19.40 4.01
CA SER A 266 -28.59 -19.79 5.19
C SER A 266 -27.13 -19.32 5.14
N GLY A 267 -26.66 -18.84 3.99
CA GLY A 267 -25.30 -18.39 3.74
C GLY A 267 -25.17 -16.86 3.79
N GLN A 268 -23.94 -16.40 3.70
CA GLN A 268 -23.62 -14.97 3.58
C GLN A 268 -23.64 -14.54 2.11
N VAL A 269 -24.13 -13.35 1.84
CA VAL A 269 -24.11 -12.74 0.50
C VAL A 269 -22.71 -12.23 0.16
N GLY A 270 -22.00 -11.65 1.14
CA GLY A 270 -20.63 -11.20 0.99
C GLY A 270 -19.67 -12.38 0.96
N GLN A 271 -18.89 -12.49 -0.10
CA GLN A 271 -17.91 -13.55 -0.33
C GLN A 271 -16.61 -12.93 -0.88
N ALA A 272 -15.54 -13.70 -0.88
CA ALA A 272 -14.29 -13.31 -1.51
C ALA A 272 -13.56 -14.52 -2.08
N PHE A 273 -12.81 -14.29 -3.17
CA PHE A 273 -11.86 -15.26 -3.69
C PHE A 273 -10.43 -14.81 -3.38
N ALA A 274 -9.56 -15.75 -3.05
CA ALA A 274 -8.13 -15.49 -2.92
C ALA A 274 -7.51 -15.23 -4.31
N ARG A 275 -6.68 -14.18 -4.40
CA ARG A 275 -5.95 -13.86 -5.63
C ARG A 275 -4.77 -14.80 -5.79
N ARG A 276 -4.66 -15.47 -6.95
CA ARG A 276 -3.52 -16.33 -7.27
C ARG A 276 -3.37 -16.58 -8.76
N PHE A 277 -2.18 -16.95 -9.18
CA PHE A 277 -1.96 -17.50 -10.51
C PHE A 277 -2.61 -18.87 -10.64
N ARG A 278 -3.04 -19.22 -11.86
CA ARG A 278 -3.37 -20.60 -12.22
C ARG A 278 -2.11 -21.44 -12.15
N LEU A 279 -2.13 -22.48 -11.33
CA LEU A 279 -1.00 -23.40 -11.19
C LEU A 279 -1.54 -24.83 -11.04
N GLU A 280 -1.24 -25.68 -12.00
CA GLU A 280 -1.72 -27.06 -12.06
C GLU A 280 -0.54 -28.02 -12.20
N LYS A 281 -0.54 -29.13 -11.46
CA LYS A 281 0.47 -30.18 -11.56
C LYS A 281 0.43 -30.88 -12.91
N GLN A 282 1.58 -31.26 -13.44
CA GLN A 282 1.67 -32.18 -14.58
C GLN A 282 1.06 -33.55 -14.24
N ASP A 283 1.32 -34.02 -13.02
CA ASP A 283 0.67 -35.23 -12.47
C ASP A 283 -0.06 -34.87 -11.16
N PRO A 284 -1.40 -34.64 -11.22
CA PRO A 284 -2.18 -34.32 -10.05
C PRO A 284 -2.39 -35.46 -9.06
N SER A 285 -1.98 -36.69 -9.41
CA SER A 285 -2.14 -37.86 -8.55
C SER A 285 -1.06 -37.99 -7.49
N VAL A 286 0.04 -37.21 -7.60
CA VAL A 286 1.18 -37.26 -6.67
C VAL A 286 1.24 -36.01 -5.81
N ALA A 287 1.82 -36.12 -4.61
CA ALA A 287 1.95 -35.02 -3.69
C ALA A 287 2.85 -33.89 -4.21
N SER A 288 3.87 -34.21 -5.01
CA SER A 288 4.82 -33.27 -5.57
C SER A 288 5.03 -33.53 -7.06
N SER A 289 4.80 -32.55 -7.90
CA SER A 289 4.95 -32.59 -9.35
C SER A 289 5.21 -31.18 -9.89
N PRO A 290 6.06 -31.00 -10.91
CA PRO A 290 6.19 -29.74 -11.60
C PRO A 290 4.83 -29.25 -12.14
N ALA A 291 4.71 -27.95 -12.30
CA ALA A 291 3.53 -27.37 -12.94
C ALA A 291 3.52 -27.64 -14.44
N LYS A 292 2.31 -27.70 -15.04
CA LYS A 292 2.13 -27.71 -16.50
C LYS A 292 2.75 -26.46 -17.13
N GLU A 293 2.46 -25.31 -16.55
CA GLU A 293 3.01 -24.02 -16.92
C GLU A 293 3.64 -23.36 -15.67
N PRO A 294 4.95 -23.13 -15.65
CA PRO A 294 5.62 -22.51 -14.52
C PRO A 294 5.33 -21.01 -14.48
N ILE A 295 5.33 -20.44 -13.29
CA ILE A 295 5.30 -19.00 -13.09
C ILE A 295 6.71 -18.46 -13.34
N VAL A 296 6.86 -17.56 -14.32
CA VAL A 296 8.15 -16.96 -14.67
C VAL A 296 8.08 -15.45 -14.52
N PHE A 297 9.04 -14.90 -13.78
CA PHE A 297 9.24 -13.45 -13.69
C PHE A 297 10.45 -13.02 -14.50
N TYR A 298 10.38 -11.82 -15.06
CA TYR A 298 11.42 -11.25 -15.90
C TYR A 298 11.87 -9.91 -15.37
N VAL A 299 13.17 -9.76 -15.13
CA VAL A 299 13.75 -8.47 -14.72
C VAL A 299 13.99 -7.61 -15.97
N ASP A 300 13.58 -6.35 -15.89
CA ASP A 300 13.81 -5.33 -16.93
C ASP A 300 15.31 -5.21 -17.23
N SER A 301 15.67 -5.29 -18.51
CA SER A 301 17.05 -5.17 -19.00
C SER A 301 17.68 -3.79 -18.74
N GLY A 302 16.86 -2.77 -18.43
CA GLY A 302 17.32 -1.42 -18.08
C GLY A 302 17.89 -1.27 -16.67
N ALA A 303 17.77 -2.29 -15.81
CA ALA A 303 18.38 -2.26 -14.47
C ALA A 303 19.90 -2.39 -14.53
N PRO A 304 20.68 -1.63 -13.71
CA PRO A 304 22.12 -1.84 -13.58
C PRO A 304 22.45 -3.27 -13.17
N ALA A 305 23.58 -3.84 -13.62
CA ALA A 305 23.92 -5.25 -13.46
C ALA A 305 23.85 -5.72 -11.98
N GLU A 306 24.46 -4.98 -11.05
CA GLU A 306 24.45 -5.35 -9.61
C GLU A 306 23.03 -5.32 -9.03
N ILE A 307 22.19 -4.38 -9.48
CA ILE A 307 20.78 -4.31 -9.08
C ILE A 307 20.00 -5.46 -9.68
N ARG A 308 20.16 -5.71 -10.99
CA ARG A 308 19.49 -6.80 -11.69
C ARG A 308 19.80 -8.15 -11.03
N ASP A 309 21.05 -8.41 -10.70
CA ASP A 309 21.47 -9.67 -10.07
C ASP A 309 20.85 -9.80 -8.66
N ALA A 310 20.77 -8.71 -7.89
CA ALA A 310 20.11 -8.69 -6.58
C ALA A 310 18.58 -8.89 -6.70
N LEU A 311 17.96 -8.33 -7.73
CA LEU A 311 16.52 -8.52 -8.00
C LEU A 311 16.20 -9.98 -8.36
N ILE A 312 17.01 -10.59 -9.24
CA ILE A 312 16.87 -11.99 -9.63
C ILE A 312 17.04 -12.91 -8.40
N GLU A 313 18.11 -12.70 -7.62
CA GLU A 313 18.40 -13.49 -6.43
C GLU A 313 17.24 -13.43 -5.43
N GLY A 314 16.82 -12.22 -5.01
CA GLY A 314 15.77 -12.05 -4.02
C GLY A 314 14.42 -12.57 -4.49
N ALA A 315 14.00 -12.24 -5.72
CA ALA A 315 12.76 -12.73 -6.27
C ALA A 315 12.75 -14.27 -6.42
N SER A 316 13.91 -14.90 -6.66
CA SER A 316 14.02 -16.36 -6.81
C SER A 316 13.79 -17.14 -5.52
N TRP A 317 13.81 -16.51 -4.35
CA TRP A 317 13.56 -17.18 -3.06
C TRP A 317 12.18 -17.84 -3.00
N TRP A 318 11.19 -17.34 -3.71
CA TRP A 318 9.85 -17.93 -3.77
C TRP A 318 9.83 -19.36 -4.35
N ALA A 319 10.86 -19.77 -5.09
CA ALA A 319 10.97 -21.16 -5.58
C ALA A 319 10.89 -22.19 -4.45
N GLU A 320 11.42 -21.86 -3.27
CA GLU A 320 11.35 -22.73 -2.09
C GLU A 320 9.92 -22.86 -1.55
N ALA A 321 9.15 -21.77 -1.54
CA ALA A 321 7.76 -21.78 -1.12
C ALA A 321 6.87 -22.60 -2.07
N PHE A 322 7.09 -22.50 -3.39
CA PHE A 322 6.38 -23.31 -4.37
C PHE A 322 6.77 -24.80 -4.28
N ALA A 323 8.03 -25.11 -4.02
CA ALA A 323 8.45 -26.50 -3.77
C ALA A 323 7.75 -27.06 -2.51
N ALA A 324 7.63 -26.29 -1.43
CA ALA A 324 6.89 -26.68 -0.22
C ALA A 324 5.39 -26.87 -0.50
N ALA A 325 4.81 -26.08 -1.40
CA ALA A 325 3.42 -26.23 -1.85
C ALA A 325 3.21 -27.46 -2.77
N GLY A 326 4.28 -28.20 -3.12
CA GLY A 326 4.22 -29.39 -3.95
C GLY A 326 4.44 -29.16 -5.44
N PHE A 327 5.06 -28.03 -5.81
CA PHE A 327 5.36 -27.60 -7.17
C PHE A 327 6.87 -27.35 -7.37
N PRO A 328 7.74 -28.39 -7.32
CA PRO A 328 9.15 -28.20 -7.59
C PRO A 328 9.37 -27.68 -9.02
N ASP A 329 10.43 -26.88 -9.22
CA ASP A 329 10.83 -26.32 -10.52
C ASP A 329 9.74 -25.53 -11.27
N SER A 330 8.73 -25.05 -10.55
CA SER A 330 7.54 -24.40 -11.13
C SER A 330 7.55 -22.89 -11.00
N TYR A 331 8.59 -22.33 -10.42
CA TYR A 331 8.80 -20.89 -10.28
C TYR A 331 10.24 -20.52 -10.62
N ARG A 332 10.46 -19.45 -11.41
CA ARG A 332 11.79 -18.98 -11.75
C ARG A 332 11.79 -17.51 -12.12
N VAL A 333 12.98 -16.89 -12.03
CA VAL A 333 13.21 -15.48 -12.37
C VAL A 333 14.35 -15.40 -13.37
N GLU A 334 14.13 -14.69 -14.46
CA GLU A 334 15.04 -14.58 -15.59
C GLU A 334 15.19 -13.12 -16.02
N VAL A 335 16.13 -12.82 -16.91
CA VAL A 335 16.18 -11.54 -17.61
C VAL A 335 15.20 -11.58 -18.77
N LEU A 336 14.48 -10.46 -19.03
CA LEU A 336 13.55 -10.40 -20.14
C LEU A 336 14.28 -10.71 -21.46
N PRO A 337 13.80 -11.70 -22.24
CA PRO A 337 14.46 -12.11 -23.49
C PRO A 337 14.53 -10.98 -24.52
N ASP A 338 15.57 -11.00 -25.35
CA ASP A 338 15.70 -10.09 -26.48
C ASP A 338 14.49 -10.22 -27.43
N GLY A 339 13.83 -9.12 -27.73
CA GLY A 339 12.64 -9.06 -28.58
C GLY A 339 11.32 -9.32 -27.85
N ALA A 340 11.33 -9.71 -26.57
CA ALA A 340 10.14 -9.70 -25.73
C ALA A 340 9.79 -8.27 -25.30
N HIS A 341 8.49 -8.01 -25.15
CA HIS A 341 8.03 -6.68 -24.75
C HIS A 341 7.40 -6.75 -23.33
N PRO A 342 7.77 -5.84 -22.41
CA PRO A 342 7.26 -5.89 -21.03
C PRO A 342 5.74 -5.69 -20.91
N LEU A 343 5.11 -5.09 -21.92
CA LEU A 343 3.65 -4.91 -21.98
C LEU A 343 2.88 -6.14 -22.46
N ASP A 344 3.53 -7.10 -23.11
CA ASP A 344 2.88 -8.36 -23.47
C ASP A 344 2.44 -9.09 -22.21
N VAL A 345 1.15 -9.44 -22.13
CA VAL A 345 0.53 -10.02 -20.93
C VAL A 345 1.18 -11.34 -20.47
N ARG A 346 1.83 -12.05 -21.37
CA ARG A 346 2.53 -13.32 -21.10
C ARG A 346 3.80 -13.18 -20.26
N TYR A 347 4.29 -11.96 -20.02
CA TYR A 347 5.52 -11.71 -19.24
C TYR A 347 5.21 -10.99 -17.93
N ASN A 348 5.49 -11.63 -16.79
CA ASN A 348 5.48 -10.97 -15.48
C ASN A 348 6.78 -10.17 -15.32
N VAL A 349 6.70 -8.88 -15.01
CA VAL A 349 7.87 -7.99 -15.12
C VAL A 349 8.22 -7.32 -13.81
N ILE A 350 9.51 -7.33 -13.46
CA ILE A 350 10.10 -6.57 -12.38
C ILE A 350 10.83 -5.37 -12.98
N GLN A 351 10.27 -4.17 -12.76
CA GLN A 351 10.76 -2.92 -13.35
C GLN A 351 11.62 -2.11 -12.38
N TRP A 352 12.70 -1.55 -12.92
CA TRP A 352 13.52 -0.56 -12.23
C TRP A 352 13.18 0.85 -12.71
N VAL A 353 12.61 1.70 -11.84
CA VAL A 353 12.14 3.04 -12.24
C VAL A 353 12.92 4.14 -11.53
N HIS A 354 13.05 5.28 -12.23
CA HIS A 354 13.69 6.48 -11.69
C HIS A 354 12.65 7.47 -11.19
N ARG A 355 12.86 7.97 -9.97
CA ARG A 355 12.01 8.98 -9.33
C ARG A 355 12.87 10.04 -8.66
N GLN A 356 12.35 11.25 -8.58
CA GLN A 356 12.95 12.33 -7.80
C GLN A 356 12.89 12.02 -6.30
N THR A 357 11.78 11.44 -5.83
CA THR A 357 11.57 11.03 -4.44
C THR A 357 12.11 9.62 -4.19
N ARG A 358 12.44 9.31 -2.93
CA ARG A 358 12.74 7.94 -2.50
C ARG A 358 11.55 7.04 -2.77
N GLY A 359 10.39 7.41 -2.28
CA GLY A 359 9.14 6.69 -2.41
C GLY A 359 9.19 5.23 -1.95
N TRP A 360 8.08 4.56 -2.11
CA TRP A 360 7.94 3.11 -1.88
C TRP A 360 7.95 2.35 -3.20
N SER A 361 8.29 1.07 -3.12
CA SER A 361 8.11 0.09 -4.19
C SER A 361 6.71 -0.49 -4.08
N TYR A 362 6.21 -1.13 -5.10
CA TYR A 362 4.96 -1.87 -5.05
C TYR A 362 4.94 -3.02 -6.06
N GLY A 363 4.31 -4.11 -5.62
CA GLY A 363 3.92 -5.23 -6.44
C GLY A 363 2.41 -5.19 -6.67
N GLY A 364 2.02 -5.39 -7.91
CA GLY A 364 0.62 -5.46 -8.32
C GLY A 364 0.47 -6.28 -9.59
N GLY A 365 -0.69 -6.24 -10.19
CA GLY A 365 -0.90 -7.00 -11.42
C GLY A 365 -2.32 -6.90 -11.93
N LEU A 366 -2.56 -7.67 -12.95
CA LEU A 366 -3.84 -7.81 -13.60
C LEU A 366 -4.56 -9.04 -13.04
N THR A 367 -5.72 -8.83 -12.46
CA THR A 367 -6.53 -9.90 -11.86
C THR A 367 -7.91 -9.92 -12.52
N ASP A 368 -8.42 -11.09 -12.82
CA ASP A 368 -9.80 -11.28 -13.25
C ASP A 368 -10.74 -11.10 -12.03
N PRO A 369 -11.57 -10.06 -11.99
CA PRO A 369 -12.44 -9.79 -10.85
C PRO A 369 -13.57 -10.82 -10.71
N ARG A 370 -13.79 -11.67 -11.72
CA ARG A 370 -14.78 -12.73 -11.69
C ARG A 370 -14.34 -13.91 -10.83
N THR A 371 -13.02 -14.18 -10.76
CA THR A 371 -12.48 -15.44 -10.24
C THR A 371 -11.31 -15.26 -9.27
N GLY A 372 -10.65 -14.10 -9.25
CA GLY A 372 -9.40 -13.88 -8.52
C GLY A 372 -8.16 -14.43 -9.25
N GLU A 373 -8.28 -14.93 -10.51
CA GLU A 373 -7.14 -15.40 -11.29
C GLU A 373 -6.21 -14.23 -11.65
N MET A 374 -4.94 -14.37 -11.32
CA MET A 374 -3.90 -13.40 -11.72
C MET A 374 -3.37 -13.75 -13.10
N LEU A 375 -3.40 -12.79 -14.01
CA LEU A 375 -3.00 -12.96 -15.42
C LEU A 375 -1.61 -12.40 -15.70
N LYS A 376 -1.21 -11.35 -15.00
CA LYS A 376 0.09 -10.69 -15.16
C LYS A 376 0.51 -10.03 -13.87
N ALA A 377 1.78 -10.16 -13.54
CA ALA A 377 2.41 -9.43 -12.44
C ALA A 377 3.23 -8.24 -12.95
N ASN A 378 3.16 -7.13 -12.23
CA ASN A 378 3.99 -5.95 -12.42
C ASN A 378 4.59 -5.52 -11.08
N VAL A 379 5.91 -5.60 -10.98
CA VAL A 379 6.67 -5.17 -9.80
C VAL A 379 7.46 -3.91 -10.15
N ILE A 380 7.41 -2.90 -9.29
CA ILE A 380 8.05 -1.61 -9.53
C ILE A 380 8.94 -1.23 -8.35
N LEU A 381 10.24 -1.10 -8.62
CA LEU A 381 11.23 -0.70 -7.62
C LEU A 381 11.90 0.63 -7.98
N GLY A 382 11.97 1.54 -7.00
CA GLY A 382 12.52 2.88 -7.18
C GLY A 382 14.04 2.97 -6.97
N SER A 383 14.76 3.60 -7.89
CA SER A 383 16.22 3.69 -7.91
C SER A 383 16.85 4.50 -6.77
N GLN A 384 16.09 5.38 -6.10
CA GLN A 384 16.62 6.18 -4.99
C GLN A 384 16.79 5.37 -3.70
N ARG A 385 16.12 4.23 -3.59
CA ARG A 385 16.16 3.38 -2.39
C ARG A 385 17.58 2.98 -2.01
N VAL A 386 18.30 2.38 -2.94
CA VAL A 386 19.68 1.92 -2.73
C VAL A 386 20.61 3.04 -2.25
N ARG A 387 20.48 4.24 -2.85
CA ARG A 387 21.35 5.36 -2.48
C ARG A 387 21.08 5.88 -1.08
N GLN A 388 19.84 5.83 -0.65
CA GLN A 388 19.48 6.26 0.69
C GLN A 388 19.83 5.21 1.74
N ASP A 389 19.58 3.94 1.47
CA ASP A 389 19.97 2.86 2.37
C ASP A 389 21.49 2.86 2.56
N ARG A 390 22.28 3.03 1.48
CA ARG A 390 23.72 3.23 1.55
C ARG A 390 24.11 4.39 2.48
N MET A 391 23.44 5.54 2.37
CA MET A 391 23.73 6.71 3.23
C MET A 391 23.50 6.41 4.71
N ILE A 392 22.45 5.67 5.04
CA ILE A 392 22.17 5.23 6.41
C ILE A 392 23.30 4.34 6.92
N PHE A 393 23.73 3.37 6.11
CA PHE A 393 24.80 2.45 6.50
C PHE A 393 26.18 3.12 6.51
N GLU A 394 26.46 4.12 5.67
CA GLU A 394 27.63 4.99 5.79
C GLU A 394 27.66 5.72 7.15
N GLY A 395 26.50 6.16 7.63
CA GLY A 395 26.36 6.77 8.95
C GLY A 395 26.60 5.81 10.13
N LEU A 396 26.27 4.53 9.97
CA LEU A 396 26.39 3.50 11.00
C LEU A 396 27.75 2.78 10.95
N ALA A 397 28.18 2.35 9.78
CA ALA A 397 29.38 1.52 9.58
C ALA A 397 30.65 2.34 9.25
N GLY A 398 30.48 3.54 8.68
CA GLY A 398 31.54 4.40 8.16
C GLY A 398 31.64 4.33 6.62
N ALA A 399 31.78 5.50 5.99
CA ALA A 399 31.84 5.62 4.52
C ALA A 399 33.14 5.05 3.91
N SER A 400 34.20 4.92 4.69
CA SER A 400 35.45 4.28 4.25
C SER A 400 35.30 2.78 3.90
N LYS A 401 34.21 2.15 4.34
CA LYS A 401 33.86 0.76 4.06
C LYS A 401 33.09 0.58 2.74
N THR A 402 32.59 1.65 2.17
CA THR A 402 31.81 1.64 0.92
C THR A 402 32.67 1.12 -0.25
N GLY A 403 32.19 0.07 -0.92
CA GLY A 403 32.86 -0.56 -2.06
C GLY A 403 33.98 -1.55 -1.69
N THR A 404 34.09 -1.94 -0.43
CA THR A 404 35.10 -2.94 0.02
C THR A 404 34.70 -4.38 -0.25
N GLY A 405 33.38 -4.64 -0.43
CA GLY A 405 32.82 -5.98 -0.58
C GLY A 405 32.76 -6.78 0.74
N ALA A 406 33.07 -6.17 1.88
CA ALA A 406 32.97 -6.81 3.19
C ALA A 406 31.51 -6.86 3.70
N ALA A 407 31.25 -7.64 4.77
CA ALA A 407 29.92 -7.77 5.36
C ALA A 407 29.37 -6.44 5.91
N ASP A 408 30.25 -5.51 6.27
CA ASP A 408 29.93 -4.16 6.75
C ASP A 408 30.05 -3.08 5.68
N ASP A 409 30.14 -3.47 4.40
CA ASP A 409 30.11 -2.53 3.27
C ASP A 409 28.69 -1.97 3.08
N PRO A 410 28.49 -0.65 3.20
CA PRO A 410 27.21 0.01 2.99
C PRO A 410 26.50 -0.34 1.67
N VAL A 411 27.24 -0.62 0.59
CA VAL A 411 26.65 -1.05 -0.69
C VAL A 411 26.12 -2.47 -0.59
N GLN A 412 26.87 -3.39 0.01
CA GLN A 412 26.46 -4.80 0.15
C GLN A 412 25.22 -4.92 1.04
N ILE A 413 25.17 -4.16 2.15
CA ILE A 413 24.00 -4.14 3.04
C ILE A 413 22.78 -3.55 2.31
N ALA A 414 22.95 -2.48 1.53
CA ALA A 414 21.88 -1.91 0.71
C ALA A 414 21.40 -2.90 -0.39
N LEU A 415 22.30 -3.67 -1.01
CA LEU A 415 21.91 -4.73 -1.96
C LEU A 415 21.16 -5.88 -1.27
N SER A 416 21.53 -6.24 -0.03
CA SER A 416 20.77 -7.24 0.75
C SER A 416 19.31 -6.76 1.00
N ARG A 417 19.13 -5.47 1.27
CA ARG A 417 17.77 -4.89 1.33
C ARG A 417 17.03 -4.95 -0.01
N ILE A 418 17.73 -4.78 -1.14
CA ILE A 418 17.10 -4.90 -2.47
C ILE A 418 16.66 -6.34 -2.74
N ARG A 419 17.44 -7.34 -2.32
CA ARG A 419 17.05 -8.76 -2.41
C ARG A 419 15.77 -9.03 -1.64
N GLN A 420 15.72 -8.62 -0.37
CA GLN A 420 14.55 -8.79 0.48
C GLN A 420 13.34 -8.02 -0.09
N LEU A 421 13.54 -6.80 -0.60
CA LEU A 421 12.48 -6.00 -1.21
C LEU A 421 11.96 -6.64 -2.51
N ALA A 422 12.82 -7.23 -3.34
CA ALA A 422 12.40 -7.96 -4.54
C ALA A 422 11.50 -9.15 -4.19
N ALA A 423 11.89 -9.94 -3.18
CA ALA A 423 11.05 -11.03 -2.67
C ALA A 423 9.70 -10.52 -2.16
N HIS A 424 9.70 -9.42 -1.40
CA HIS A 424 8.51 -8.79 -0.84
C HIS A 424 7.52 -8.34 -1.92
N GLU A 425 7.97 -7.52 -2.89
CA GLU A 425 7.09 -6.98 -3.94
C GLU A 425 6.57 -8.09 -4.88
N VAL A 426 7.39 -9.10 -5.15
CA VAL A 426 6.95 -10.29 -5.87
C VAL A 426 5.89 -11.05 -5.07
N GLY A 427 6.04 -11.17 -3.75
CA GLY A 427 5.05 -11.79 -2.88
C GLY A 427 3.65 -11.21 -3.03
N HIS A 428 3.53 -9.89 -3.13
CA HIS A 428 2.24 -9.24 -3.39
C HIS A 428 1.64 -9.66 -4.74
N THR A 429 2.47 -9.81 -5.76
CA THR A 429 2.00 -10.25 -7.07
C THR A 429 1.70 -11.74 -7.12
N LEU A 430 2.16 -12.52 -6.16
CA LEU A 430 1.80 -13.92 -5.99
C LEU A 430 0.54 -14.10 -5.14
N GLY A 431 -0.05 -13.01 -4.64
CA GLY A 431 -1.28 -13.02 -3.87
C GLY A 431 -1.11 -12.96 -2.35
N PHE A 432 0.07 -12.58 -1.83
CA PHE A 432 0.33 -12.53 -0.39
C PHE A 432 0.22 -11.11 0.17
N ALA A 433 -0.53 -10.97 1.26
CA ALA A 433 -0.67 -9.75 2.04
C ALA A 433 0.53 -9.55 2.98
N HIS A 434 0.69 -8.34 3.54
CA HIS A 434 1.68 -8.09 4.57
C HIS A 434 1.44 -8.96 5.80
N ASN A 435 2.53 -9.42 6.44
CA ASN A 435 2.50 -10.04 7.76
C ASN A 435 3.43 -9.29 8.71
N PHE A 436 2.91 -8.28 9.40
CA PHE A 436 3.68 -7.46 10.33
C PHE A 436 3.90 -8.10 11.70
N ALA A 437 3.53 -9.35 11.89
CA ALA A 437 3.87 -10.14 13.07
C ALA A 437 5.07 -11.09 12.84
N ALA A 438 5.63 -11.11 11.66
CA ALA A 438 6.71 -12.04 11.30
C ALA A 438 8.00 -11.81 12.11
N SER A 439 8.30 -10.56 12.51
CA SER A 439 9.42 -10.22 13.39
C SER A 439 9.39 -10.98 14.72
N SER A 440 8.19 -11.30 15.25
CA SER A 440 8.01 -12.04 16.51
C SER A 440 8.38 -13.53 16.40
N ASN A 441 8.57 -14.06 15.20
CA ASN A 441 8.87 -15.45 14.89
C ASN A 441 10.14 -15.57 14.03
N ASP A 442 11.22 -14.91 14.43
CA ASP A 442 12.52 -14.96 13.75
C ASP A 442 12.44 -14.55 12.27
N ARG A 443 11.71 -13.44 12.00
CA ARG A 443 11.50 -12.92 10.63
C ARG A 443 10.84 -13.96 9.70
N ALA A 444 9.79 -14.61 10.17
CA ALA A 444 9.14 -15.73 9.51
C ALA A 444 8.49 -15.41 8.16
N SER A 445 8.53 -14.17 7.67
CA SER A 445 7.96 -13.78 6.39
C SER A 445 8.72 -12.65 5.71
N VAL A 446 8.95 -12.79 4.41
CA VAL A 446 9.44 -11.67 3.57
C VAL A 446 8.36 -10.61 3.36
N MET A 447 7.09 -10.91 3.68
CA MET A 447 5.97 -9.96 3.58
C MET A 447 5.91 -8.99 4.77
N ASP A 448 6.92 -9.00 5.64
CA ASP A 448 7.14 -7.96 6.66
C ASP A 448 8.00 -6.81 6.11
N TYR A 449 8.04 -5.70 6.87
CA TYR A 449 8.96 -4.59 6.66
C TYR A 449 10.07 -4.63 7.72
N PRO A 450 11.14 -5.40 7.53
CA PRO A 450 12.19 -5.49 8.53
C PRO A 450 13.06 -4.24 8.55
N ALA A 451 13.36 -3.72 9.76
CA ALA A 451 14.51 -2.85 9.93
C ALA A 451 15.81 -3.67 9.81
N PRO A 452 16.95 -3.04 9.44
CA PRO A 452 18.22 -3.75 9.47
C PRO A 452 18.53 -4.20 10.91
N LEU A 453 18.78 -5.50 11.10
CA LEU A 453 19.19 -6.05 12.38
C LEU A 453 20.69 -5.85 12.54
N VAL A 454 21.07 -4.98 13.47
CA VAL A 454 22.45 -4.63 13.78
C VAL A 454 22.72 -4.93 15.24
N TRP A 455 23.86 -5.51 15.53
CA TRP A 455 24.26 -5.87 16.88
C TRP A 455 25.51 -5.09 17.31
N VAL A 456 25.73 -5.00 18.62
CA VAL A 456 27.01 -4.59 19.18
C VAL A 456 27.81 -5.87 19.46
N GLY A 457 28.87 -6.08 18.68
CA GLY A 457 29.77 -7.23 18.83
C GLY A 457 30.52 -7.22 20.16
N GLN A 458 31.18 -8.34 20.50
CA GLN A 458 31.98 -8.46 21.71
C GLN A 458 33.18 -7.51 21.74
N ASP A 459 33.68 -7.10 20.58
CA ASP A 459 34.74 -6.11 20.37
C ASP A 459 34.24 -4.67 20.48
N GLY A 460 32.94 -4.47 20.73
CA GLY A 460 32.26 -3.16 20.80
C GLY A 460 32.00 -2.54 19.43
N ASN A 461 32.22 -3.24 18.31
CA ASN A 461 31.90 -2.78 16.98
C ASN A 461 30.47 -3.18 16.60
N LEU A 462 29.92 -2.46 15.61
CA LEU A 462 28.62 -2.82 15.04
C LEU A 462 28.81 -3.99 14.06
N ASP A 463 27.97 -5.00 14.20
CA ASP A 463 27.91 -6.18 13.34
C ASP A 463 26.67 -6.08 12.44
N PHE A 464 26.88 -6.18 11.13
CA PHE A 464 25.87 -6.09 10.09
C PHE A 464 25.66 -7.42 9.36
N SER A 465 26.31 -8.50 9.80
CA SER A 465 26.33 -9.79 9.08
C SER A 465 24.95 -10.40 8.89
N THR A 466 23.99 -10.06 9.77
CA THR A 466 22.59 -10.50 9.74
C THR A 466 21.60 -9.34 9.53
N ALA A 467 22.06 -8.24 8.90
CA ALA A 467 21.21 -7.05 8.73
C ALA A 467 19.89 -7.36 8.03
N TYR A 468 19.91 -8.21 7.02
CA TYR A 468 18.74 -8.75 6.34
C TYR A 468 18.92 -10.25 6.13
N ASP A 469 17.86 -11.02 6.33
CA ASP A 469 17.87 -12.45 6.10
C ASP A 469 17.88 -12.78 4.61
N THR A 470 18.26 -14.00 4.30
CA THR A 470 18.32 -14.57 2.96
C THR A 470 17.35 -15.75 2.88
N GLY A 471 16.57 -15.80 1.81
CA GLY A 471 15.58 -16.86 1.61
C GLY A 471 14.17 -16.46 2.04
N ILE A 472 13.28 -17.45 2.00
CA ILE A 472 11.85 -17.28 2.29
C ILE A 472 11.56 -17.72 3.73
N GLY A 473 10.60 -17.08 4.38
CA GLY A 473 10.22 -17.38 5.76
C GLY A 473 9.29 -18.59 5.89
N GLU A 474 9.17 -19.11 7.11
CA GLU A 474 8.29 -20.26 7.39
C GLU A 474 6.81 -19.92 7.23
N TRP A 475 6.40 -18.68 7.54
CA TRP A 475 5.03 -18.23 7.27
C TRP A 475 4.75 -18.15 5.77
N ASP A 476 5.71 -17.71 4.97
CA ASP A 476 5.56 -17.62 3.51
C ASP A 476 5.33 -19.01 2.90
N LYS A 477 5.99 -20.05 3.42
CA LYS A 477 5.75 -21.45 3.01
C LYS A 477 4.35 -21.90 3.37
N VAL A 478 3.87 -21.59 4.58
CA VAL A 478 2.50 -21.91 5.01
C VAL A 478 1.48 -21.23 4.12
N SER A 479 1.61 -19.93 3.90
CA SER A 479 0.72 -19.16 3.06
C SER A 479 0.72 -19.65 1.61
N ALA A 480 1.90 -19.99 1.05
CA ALA A 480 2.02 -20.57 -0.29
C ALA A 480 1.39 -21.97 -0.37
N MET A 481 1.57 -22.81 0.66
CA MET A 481 0.90 -24.12 0.72
C MET A 481 -0.62 -23.95 0.76
N TRP A 482 -1.13 -23.01 1.56
CA TRP A 482 -2.56 -22.75 1.63
C TRP A 482 -3.10 -22.24 0.28
N LEU A 483 -2.42 -21.30 -0.34
CA LEU A 483 -2.91 -20.64 -1.55
C LEU A 483 -2.78 -21.49 -2.81
N TYR A 484 -1.69 -22.27 -2.97
CA TYR A 484 -1.33 -22.92 -4.22
C TYR A 484 -1.39 -24.44 -4.20
N ARG A 485 -1.35 -25.11 -3.02
CA ARG A 485 -1.33 -26.57 -3.00
C ARG A 485 -2.53 -27.13 -3.74
N GLN A 486 -2.27 -28.04 -4.68
CA GLN A 486 -3.27 -28.84 -5.34
C GLN A 486 -3.36 -30.20 -4.66
N TYR A 487 -4.54 -30.50 -4.14
CA TYR A 487 -4.80 -31.75 -3.42
C TYR A 487 -5.25 -32.86 -4.39
N PRO A 488 -5.08 -34.17 -4.05
CA PRO A 488 -5.63 -35.25 -4.81
C PRO A 488 -7.17 -35.20 -4.88
N ASN A 489 -7.74 -35.70 -5.97
CA ASN A 489 -9.18 -35.75 -6.14
C ASN A 489 -9.88 -36.42 -4.96
N GLY A 490 -10.91 -35.78 -4.42
CA GLY A 490 -11.71 -36.26 -3.31
C GLY A 490 -11.21 -35.85 -1.93
N THR A 491 -10.15 -35.06 -1.86
CA THR A 491 -9.74 -34.35 -0.62
C THR A 491 -10.72 -33.22 -0.36
N ASP A 492 -11.11 -33.03 0.91
CA ASP A 492 -11.78 -31.84 1.38
C ASP A 492 -10.71 -30.74 1.52
N GLU A 493 -10.64 -29.82 0.54
CA GLU A 493 -9.59 -28.79 0.48
C GLU A 493 -9.76 -27.76 1.57
N ASP A 494 -11.00 -27.44 1.98
CA ASP A 494 -11.27 -26.48 3.04
C ASP A 494 -10.79 -27.05 4.38
N ALA A 495 -11.16 -28.28 4.72
CA ALA A 495 -10.68 -28.93 5.95
C ALA A 495 -9.17 -29.12 5.97
N ALA A 496 -8.52 -29.38 4.86
CA ALA A 496 -7.06 -29.50 4.77
C ALA A 496 -6.36 -28.12 4.90
N GLY A 497 -7.00 -27.07 4.42
CA GLY A 497 -6.58 -25.68 4.62
C GLY A 497 -6.64 -25.26 6.07
N ASP A 498 -7.74 -25.57 6.76
CA ASP A 498 -7.94 -25.33 8.18
C ASP A 498 -6.87 -26.02 9.04
N GLU A 499 -6.65 -27.32 8.82
CA GLU A 499 -5.62 -28.08 9.54
C GLU A 499 -4.21 -27.47 9.37
N LEU A 500 -3.90 -26.98 8.17
CA LEU A 500 -2.62 -26.31 7.89
C LEU A 500 -2.48 -25.02 8.70
N LEU A 501 -3.50 -24.15 8.71
CA LEU A 501 -3.48 -22.88 9.41
C LEU A 501 -3.48 -23.05 10.94
N GLU A 502 -4.27 -23.97 11.47
CA GLU A 502 -4.26 -24.31 12.90
C GLU A 502 -2.89 -24.87 13.35
N SER A 503 -2.27 -25.73 12.51
CA SER A 503 -0.93 -26.27 12.77
C SER A 503 0.14 -25.18 12.79
N ALA A 504 0.07 -24.23 11.84
CA ALA A 504 0.97 -23.08 11.80
C ALA A 504 0.84 -22.23 13.05
N TRP A 505 -0.38 -21.93 13.46
CA TRP A 505 -0.65 -21.21 14.71
C TRP A 505 -0.13 -21.97 15.95
N ALA A 506 -0.39 -23.25 16.04
CA ALA A 506 0.07 -24.09 17.15
C ALA A 506 1.60 -24.17 17.24
N SER A 507 2.32 -24.00 16.13
CA SER A 507 3.78 -23.88 16.10
C SER A 507 4.29 -22.51 16.56
N GLY A 508 3.41 -21.53 16.81
CA GLY A 508 3.74 -20.18 17.23
C GLY A 508 3.83 -19.14 16.10
N LEU A 509 3.62 -19.53 14.85
CA LEU A 509 3.59 -18.59 13.73
C LEU A 509 2.37 -17.67 13.84
N ARG A 510 2.55 -16.38 13.55
CA ARG A 510 1.51 -15.35 13.62
C ARG A 510 1.29 -14.69 12.28
N PHE A 511 0.05 -14.30 12.04
CA PHE A 511 -0.33 -13.46 10.91
C PHE A 511 -1.13 -12.26 11.41
N VAL A 512 -0.66 -11.05 11.08
CA VAL A 512 -1.36 -9.79 11.36
C VAL A 512 -1.16 -8.83 10.19
N ASP A 513 -2.26 -8.38 9.62
CA ASP A 513 -2.30 -7.54 8.43
C ASP A 513 -2.09 -6.03 8.68
N ASP A 514 -2.17 -5.24 7.62
CA ASP A 514 -1.95 -3.80 7.61
C ASP A 514 -2.78 -3.01 8.63
N PRO A 515 -4.11 -3.15 8.72
CA PRO A 515 -4.92 -2.34 9.63
C PRO A 515 -4.50 -2.48 11.10
N GLN A 516 -4.02 -3.65 11.50
CA GLN A 516 -3.61 -3.93 12.88
C GLN A 516 -2.10 -3.74 13.11
N GLY A 517 -1.30 -3.77 12.04
CA GLY A 517 0.16 -3.66 12.12
C GLY A 517 0.71 -2.24 11.98
N ARG A 518 0.18 -1.41 11.07
CA ARG A 518 0.78 -0.11 10.70
C ARG A 518 0.61 0.99 11.74
N GLY A 519 -0.55 1.12 12.32
CA GLY A 519 -0.86 2.24 13.21
C GLY A 519 -0.04 2.21 14.49
N VAL A 520 0.48 3.35 14.92
CA VAL A 520 1.17 3.49 16.23
C VAL A 520 0.21 3.18 17.39
N GLY A 521 -1.06 3.50 17.22
CA GLY A 521 -2.12 3.30 18.21
C GLY A 521 -2.70 1.89 18.26
N THR A 522 -2.45 1.03 17.26
CA THR A 522 -3.04 -0.31 17.16
C THR A 522 -2.70 -1.21 18.35
N ALA A 523 -3.53 -2.23 18.57
CA ALA A 523 -3.52 -2.97 19.81
C ALA A 523 -2.56 -4.17 19.84
N HIS A 524 -2.24 -4.75 18.68
CA HIS A 524 -1.50 -6.01 18.62
C HIS A 524 -0.04 -5.82 19.05
N PRO A 525 0.43 -6.48 20.14
CA PRO A 525 1.74 -6.21 20.75
C PRO A 525 2.94 -6.69 19.92
N TYR A 526 2.72 -7.66 19.03
CA TYR A 526 3.75 -8.31 18.21
C TYR A 526 3.63 -8.00 16.74
N SER A 527 2.99 -6.90 16.38
CA SER A 527 2.83 -6.50 14.98
C SER A 527 3.17 -5.02 14.81
N SER A 528 4.25 -4.76 14.13
CA SER A 528 4.73 -3.40 13.84
C SER A 528 5.51 -3.37 12.53
N VAL A 529 5.57 -2.19 11.91
CA VAL A 529 6.43 -1.97 10.73
C VAL A 529 7.83 -1.54 11.16
N TRP A 530 8.84 -2.06 10.51
CA TRP A 530 10.26 -1.68 10.72
C TRP A 530 10.79 -2.02 12.11
N ASP A 531 10.27 -3.05 12.75
CA ASP A 531 10.75 -3.59 14.01
C ASP A 531 11.57 -4.87 13.81
N ASN A 532 12.14 -5.37 14.88
CA ASN A 532 12.87 -6.61 14.95
C ASN A 532 12.60 -7.31 16.28
N GLY A 533 12.77 -8.64 16.27
CA GLY A 533 12.87 -9.47 17.44
C GLY A 533 11.53 -9.91 18.04
N ALA A 534 11.55 -11.08 18.66
CA ALA A 534 10.38 -11.68 19.31
C ALA A 534 9.93 -10.92 20.57
N ASP A 535 10.84 -10.18 21.19
CA ASP A 535 10.56 -9.29 22.32
C ASP A 535 10.84 -7.84 21.92
N PRO A 536 9.78 -7.03 21.66
CA PRO A 536 9.94 -5.65 21.23
C PRO A 536 10.68 -4.76 22.24
N VAL A 537 10.64 -5.13 23.55
CA VAL A 537 11.30 -4.38 24.62
C VAL A 537 12.80 -4.67 24.64
N ALA A 538 13.17 -5.94 24.58
CA ALA A 538 14.57 -6.34 24.47
C ALA A 538 15.21 -5.74 23.21
N ALA A 539 14.50 -5.80 22.08
CA ALA A 539 14.95 -5.21 20.82
C ALA A 539 15.11 -3.68 20.91
N LEU A 540 14.25 -2.94 21.64
CA LEU A 540 14.43 -1.52 21.89
C LEU A 540 15.74 -1.24 22.67
N LEU A 541 16.04 -2.03 23.69
CA LEU A 541 17.27 -1.88 24.46
C LEU A 541 18.51 -2.15 23.61
N ASP A 542 18.46 -3.14 22.72
CA ASP A 542 19.54 -3.44 21.77
C ASP A 542 19.74 -2.31 20.76
N VAL A 543 18.66 -1.81 20.18
CA VAL A 543 18.68 -0.67 19.25
C VAL A 543 19.25 0.58 19.91
N MET A 544 18.92 0.86 21.18
CA MET A 544 19.50 1.98 21.92
C MET A 544 21.01 1.81 22.17
N ARG A 545 21.49 0.58 22.37
CA ARG A 545 22.95 0.28 22.44
C ARG A 545 23.64 0.51 21.11
N VAL A 546 23.06 0.02 20.01
CA VAL A 546 23.57 0.26 18.64
C VAL A 546 23.65 1.75 18.34
N ARG A 547 22.54 2.48 18.62
CA ARG A 547 22.44 3.93 18.45
C ARG A 547 23.55 4.66 19.23
N LYS A 548 23.78 4.28 20.47
CA LYS A 548 24.84 4.88 21.29
C LYS A 548 26.22 4.68 20.66
N VAL A 549 26.57 3.46 20.25
CA VAL A 549 27.85 3.14 19.63
C VAL A 549 28.02 3.94 18.32
N ALA A 550 26.96 4.04 17.51
CA ALA A 550 26.99 4.77 16.25
C ALA A 550 27.21 6.29 16.50
N LEU A 551 26.49 6.90 17.46
CA LEU A 551 26.63 8.32 17.79
C LEU A 551 27.95 8.66 18.45
N ASP A 552 28.49 7.78 19.30
CA ASP A 552 29.81 7.96 19.92
C ASP A 552 30.95 7.98 18.87
N ARG A 553 30.74 7.38 17.69
CA ARG A 553 31.71 7.36 16.60
C ARG A 553 31.38 8.32 15.46
N PHE A 554 30.18 8.92 15.48
CA PHE A 554 29.73 9.77 14.39
C PHE A 554 30.64 10.97 14.14
N GLY A 555 31.01 11.18 12.89
CA GLY A 555 31.90 12.24 12.48
C GLY A 555 32.23 12.18 10.98
N LEU A 556 33.43 12.65 10.62
CA LEU A 556 33.87 12.68 9.21
C LEU A 556 33.98 11.29 8.56
N ASP A 557 34.12 10.26 9.36
CA ASP A 557 34.16 8.87 8.86
C ASP A 557 32.82 8.42 8.22
N ALA A 558 31.73 9.15 8.46
CA ALA A 558 30.45 8.94 7.81
C ALA A 558 30.36 9.56 6.40
N LEU A 559 31.43 10.19 5.91
CA LEU A 559 31.52 10.80 4.58
C LEU A 559 32.69 10.23 3.79
N GLN A 560 32.51 10.14 2.48
CA GLN A 560 33.62 9.85 1.57
C GLN A 560 34.52 11.07 1.38
N THR A 561 35.79 10.84 1.10
CA THR A 561 36.75 11.93 0.84
C THR A 561 36.26 12.77 -0.33
N GLY A 562 36.14 14.09 -0.12
CA GLY A 562 35.67 15.05 -1.12
C GLY A 562 34.17 15.39 -1.02
N GLU A 563 33.40 14.71 -0.17
CA GLU A 563 32.02 15.09 0.08
C GLU A 563 31.95 16.34 1.00
N PRO A 564 30.96 17.20 0.79
CA PRO A 564 30.74 18.37 1.67
C PRO A 564 30.43 17.94 3.10
N THR A 565 31.10 18.52 4.10
CA THR A 565 30.87 18.19 5.51
C THR A 565 29.45 18.50 5.95
N SER A 566 28.80 19.48 5.33
CA SER A 566 27.36 19.78 5.57
C SER A 566 26.41 18.62 5.29
N ARG A 567 26.82 17.60 4.52
CA ARG A 567 26.05 16.38 4.31
C ARG A 567 25.84 15.57 5.60
N LEU A 568 26.72 15.76 6.61
CA LEU A 568 26.52 15.15 7.92
C LEU A 568 25.16 15.49 8.56
N ARG A 569 24.57 16.66 8.23
CA ARG A 569 23.20 16.99 8.70
C ARG A 569 22.10 16.09 8.17
N ALA A 570 22.28 15.50 7.00
CA ALA A 570 21.36 14.48 6.47
C ALA A 570 21.68 13.11 7.05
N VAL A 571 22.97 12.75 7.13
CA VAL A 571 23.41 11.43 7.61
C VAL A 571 23.10 11.21 9.08
N ILE A 572 23.15 12.26 9.92
CA ILE A 572 22.92 12.12 11.36
C ILE A 572 21.45 11.78 11.69
N VAL A 573 20.48 12.21 10.86
CA VAL A 573 19.06 12.03 11.19
C VAL A 573 18.69 10.56 11.38
N PRO A 574 18.91 9.65 10.41
CA PRO A 574 18.59 8.24 10.60
C PRO A 574 19.43 7.56 11.69
N VAL A 575 20.65 8.02 11.97
CA VAL A 575 21.47 7.50 13.06
C VAL A 575 20.94 7.97 14.43
N TYR A 576 20.60 9.24 14.55
CA TYR A 576 20.05 9.82 15.78
C TYR A 576 18.67 9.26 16.11
N LEU A 577 17.82 9.05 15.09
CA LEU A 577 16.48 8.49 15.21
C LEU A 577 16.45 6.97 14.94
N TYR A 578 17.56 6.26 15.08
CA TYR A 578 17.66 4.84 14.75
C TYR A 578 16.65 3.97 15.54
N HIS A 579 16.26 4.40 16.73
CA HIS A 579 15.30 3.74 17.62
C HIS A 579 13.83 4.01 17.29
N ARG A 580 13.51 4.92 16.38
CA ARG A 580 12.14 5.45 16.16
C ARG A 580 11.07 4.39 15.91
N TYR A 581 11.38 3.37 15.14
CA TYR A 581 10.42 2.31 14.82
C TYR A 581 10.27 1.31 15.98
N GLN A 582 11.37 0.99 16.64
CA GLN A 582 11.35 0.08 17.78
C GLN A 582 10.65 0.69 19.01
N VAL A 583 10.67 2.01 19.16
CA VAL A 583 9.83 2.74 20.11
C VAL A 583 8.34 2.45 19.86
N ASN A 584 7.90 2.48 18.59
CA ASN A 584 6.51 2.18 18.26
C ASN A 584 6.15 0.72 18.59
N ALA A 585 7.02 -0.22 18.27
CA ALA A 585 6.82 -1.63 18.58
C ALA A 585 6.74 -1.88 20.10
N ALA A 586 7.71 -1.36 20.87
CA ALA A 586 7.69 -1.49 22.32
C ALA A 586 6.47 -0.81 22.98
N ALA A 587 6.01 0.32 22.42
CA ALA A 587 4.83 1.01 22.93
C ALA A 587 3.54 0.20 22.75
N LYS A 588 3.45 -0.69 21.75
CA LYS A 588 2.28 -1.57 21.55
C LYS A 588 2.14 -2.62 22.66
N MET A 589 3.18 -2.90 23.41
CA MET A 589 3.07 -3.72 24.63
C MET A 589 2.19 -3.05 25.70
N ILE A 590 2.17 -1.71 25.76
CA ILE A 590 1.40 -0.93 26.75
C ILE A 590 -0.06 -0.82 26.31
N GLY A 591 -0.99 -1.33 27.11
CA GLY A 591 -2.39 -1.48 26.71
C GLY A 591 -2.53 -2.39 25.49
N GLY A 592 -1.57 -3.30 25.31
CA GLY A 592 -1.58 -4.26 24.21
C GLY A 592 -2.61 -5.36 24.40
N TYR A 593 -3.13 -5.86 23.28
CA TYR A 593 -4.10 -6.94 23.22
C TYR A 593 -3.66 -7.94 22.17
N ASP A 594 -3.21 -9.12 22.63
CA ASP A 594 -2.74 -10.21 21.77
C ASP A 594 -3.95 -11.00 21.28
N PHE A 595 -4.17 -11.05 20.01
CA PHE A 595 -5.25 -11.77 19.35
C PHE A 595 -4.76 -12.37 18.02
N HIS A 596 -5.56 -13.24 17.44
CA HIS A 596 -5.38 -13.74 16.08
C HIS A 596 -6.71 -13.79 15.34
N TYR A 597 -6.66 -13.86 14.03
CA TYR A 597 -7.85 -14.11 13.23
C TYR A 597 -8.29 -15.55 13.45
N ALA A 598 -9.55 -15.75 13.79
CA ALA A 598 -10.10 -17.06 14.13
C ALA A 598 -11.52 -17.18 13.58
N GLU A 599 -11.91 -18.40 13.25
CA GLU A 599 -13.27 -18.73 12.86
C GLU A 599 -14.04 -19.45 13.98
N ALA A 600 -15.37 -19.47 13.87
CA ALA A 600 -16.19 -20.19 14.82
C ALA A 600 -16.00 -21.70 14.67
N GLY A 601 -15.35 -22.33 15.64
CA GLY A 601 -14.96 -23.73 15.61
C GLY A 601 -13.47 -23.95 15.87
N ASP A 602 -12.66 -22.91 15.69
CA ASP A 602 -11.22 -22.97 15.99
C ASP A 602 -10.97 -23.26 17.48
N ALA A 603 -9.86 -23.95 17.76
CA ALA A 603 -9.51 -24.33 19.13
C ALA A 603 -9.14 -23.11 20.00
N ASN A 604 -8.60 -22.06 19.37
CA ASN A 604 -8.16 -20.84 20.05
C ASN A 604 -8.90 -19.65 19.48
N VAL A 605 -9.87 -19.13 20.19
CA VAL A 605 -10.64 -17.94 19.81
C VAL A 605 -10.47 -16.82 20.83
N GLY A 606 -10.54 -15.56 20.35
CA GLY A 606 -10.46 -14.38 21.20
C GLY A 606 -9.04 -13.85 21.36
N GLY A 607 -8.82 -13.07 22.42
CA GLY A 607 -7.53 -12.45 22.71
C GLY A 607 -7.37 -12.11 24.19
N SER A 608 -6.16 -11.69 24.58
CA SER A 608 -5.81 -11.37 25.96
C SER A 608 -4.97 -10.10 26.06
N PRO A 609 -5.13 -9.31 27.14
CA PRO A 609 -4.21 -8.21 27.43
C PRO A 609 -2.79 -8.72 27.66
N VAL A 610 -1.80 -7.95 27.25
CA VAL A 610 -0.38 -8.21 27.58
C VAL A 610 -0.21 -8.26 29.10
N PRO A 611 0.58 -9.21 29.66
CA PRO A 611 0.86 -9.29 31.08
C PRO A 611 1.41 -7.98 31.66
N VAL A 612 0.99 -7.64 32.90
CA VAL A 612 1.29 -6.32 33.51
C VAL A 612 2.79 -6.10 33.72
N ASP A 613 3.54 -7.15 34.05
CA ASP A 613 5.00 -7.10 34.23
C ASP A 613 5.70 -6.77 32.91
N GLN A 614 5.25 -7.31 31.80
CA GLN A 614 5.77 -7.01 30.47
C GLN A 614 5.43 -5.56 30.07
N GLN A 615 4.20 -5.10 30.37
CA GLN A 615 3.81 -3.71 30.13
C GLN A 615 4.66 -2.73 30.93
N ARG A 616 4.99 -3.04 32.21
CA ARG A 616 5.87 -2.22 33.05
C ARG A 616 7.30 -2.23 32.54
N GLY A 617 7.81 -3.37 32.07
CA GLY A 617 9.11 -3.47 31.41
C GLY A 617 9.17 -2.57 30.15
N ALA A 618 8.12 -2.60 29.33
CA ALA A 618 8.01 -1.75 28.16
C ALA A 618 7.98 -0.25 28.52
N LEU A 619 7.20 0.13 29.55
CA LEU A 619 7.13 1.51 30.02
C LEU A 619 8.50 2.01 30.47
N SER A 620 9.21 1.22 31.27
CA SER A 620 10.55 1.58 31.76
C SER A 620 11.56 1.76 30.63
N ALA A 621 11.55 0.84 29.62
CA ALA A 621 12.41 0.93 28.46
C ALA A 621 12.10 2.15 27.58
N LEU A 622 10.82 2.49 27.41
CA LEU A 622 10.40 3.67 26.66
C LEU A 622 10.76 4.97 27.38
N VAL A 623 10.55 5.04 28.67
CA VAL A 623 10.94 6.20 29.49
C VAL A 623 12.46 6.41 29.46
N ALA A 624 13.25 5.35 29.41
CA ALA A 624 14.71 5.45 29.27
C ALA A 624 15.15 6.08 27.94
N THR A 625 14.32 6.08 26.88
CA THR A 625 14.62 6.81 25.63
C THR A 625 14.51 8.33 25.80
N LEU A 626 13.86 8.80 26.85
CA LEU A 626 13.73 10.22 27.23
C LEU A 626 14.87 10.68 28.15
N ASP A 627 15.86 9.83 28.44
CA ASP A 627 17.02 10.27 29.22
C ASP A 627 17.79 11.36 28.48
N PRO A 628 17.95 12.56 29.05
CA PRO A 628 18.66 13.66 28.39
C PRO A 628 20.11 13.31 28.05
N ALA A 629 20.74 12.37 28.76
CA ALA A 629 22.07 11.85 28.40
C ALA A 629 22.03 10.98 27.13
N ALA A 630 20.94 10.26 26.87
CA ALA A 630 20.77 9.50 25.63
C ALA A 630 20.45 10.40 24.43
N LEU A 631 19.90 11.59 24.65
CA LEU A 631 19.54 12.57 23.62
C LEU A 631 20.63 13.61 23.36
N ASP A 632 21.65 13.69 24.21
CA ASP A 632 22.77 14.60 24.04
C ASP A 632 23.75 14.15 22.96
N LEU A 633 24.50 15.08 22.37
CA LEU A 633 25.56 14.82 21.40
C LEU A 633 26.87 15.42 21.87
N PRO A 634 28.01 14.77 21.62
CA PRO A 634 29.33 15.33 21.93
C PRO A 634 29.60 16.64 21.19
N ASP A 635 30.33 17.58 21.82
CA ASP A 635 30.69 18.88 21.20
C ASP A 635 31.39 18.70 19.86
N ARG A 636 32.31 17.72 19.74
CA ARG A 636 32.99 17.39 18.49
C ARG A 636 32.01 17.07 17.34
N THR A 637 30.88 16.42 17.63
CA THR A 637 29.84 16.10 16.64
C THR A 637 29.05 17.35 16.28
N LEU A 638 28.67 18.16 17.30
CA LEU A 638 27.92 19.40 17.08
C LEU A 638 28.71 20.41 16.24
N ASP A 639 30.03 20.51 16.46
CA ASP A 639 30.91 21.39 15.70
C ASP A 639 31.06 21.01 14.21
N LEU A 640 30.87 19.72 13.88
CA LEU A 640 30.93 19.22 12.50
C LEU A 640 29.63 19.46 11.72
N LEU A 641 28.49 19.65 12.41
CA LEU A 641 27.17 19.77 11.78
C LEU A 641 26.94 21.17 11.21
N THR A 642 27.78 21.57 10.24
CA THR A 642 27.72 22.88 9.56
C THR A 642 26.56 22.98 8.57
N PRO A 643 26.02 24.16 8.27
CA PRO A 643 24.89 24.30 7.35
C PRO A 643 25.31 24.00 5.89
N PRO A 644 24.39 23.46 5.08
CA PRO A 644 24.65 23.29 3.65
C PRO A 644 24.65 24.64 2.92
N LEU A 645 25.39 24.72 1.82
CA LEU A 645 25.30 25.84 0.90
C LEU A 645 23.90 25.86 0.27
N VAL A 646 23.21 27.01 0.30
CA VAL A 646 21.82 27.13 -0.16
C VAL A 646 21.63 26.70 -1.62
N THR A 647 22.62 26.92 -2.48
CA THR A 647 22.61 26.54 -3.89
C THR A 647 23.00 25.06 -4.14
N PHE A 648 23.55 24.38 -3.13
CA PHE A 648 23.96 22.99 -3.25
C PHE A 648 22.82 22.07 -2.81
N ARG A 649 22.00 21.67 -3.76
CA ARG A 649 20.90 20.70 -3.56
C ARG A 649 21.33 19.23 -3.72
N GLY A 650 22.64 18.97 -3.67
CA GLY A 650 23.23 17.65 -3.93
C GLY A 650 22.98 16.58 -2.87
N ALA A 651 22.28 16.92 -1.78
CA ALA A 651 21.93 15.94 -0.74
C ALA A 651 20.84 14.94 -1.16
N GLY A 652 20.36 15.02 -2.40
CA GLY A 652 19.38 14.10 -2.96
C GLY A 652 17.97 14.35 -2.43
N ALA A 653 17.00 14.08 -3.28
CA ALA A 653 15.61 13.98 -2.88
C ALA A 653 15.46 12.81 -1.90
N GLY A 654 14.77 13.06 -0.78
CA GLY A 654 14.53 12.05 0.25
C GLY A 654 15.52 12.04 1.42
N ALA A 655 16.47 12.96 1.49
CA ALA A 655 17.26 13.16 2.70
C ALA A 655 16.41 13.83 3.80
N GLU A 656 16.54 13.33 5.03
CA GLU A 656 15.87 13.88 6.21
C GLU A 656 16.75 14.98 6.84
N TYR A 657 16.12 16.01 7.38
CA TYR A 657 16.81 17.09 8.10
C TYR A 657 16.00 17.48 9.34
N PHE A 658 16.69 17.73 10.45
CA PHE A 658 16.05 18.40 11.57
C PHE A 658 15.75 19.87 11.22
N ALA A 659 14.52 20.30 11.39
CA ALA A 659 14.11 21.68 11.23
C ALA A 659 14.58 22.49 12.46
N GLY A 660 15.71 23.19 12.36
CA GLY A 660 16.26 23.97 13.47
C GLY A 660 15.89 25.44 13.39
N GLU A 661 15.83 26.11 14.55
CA GLU A 661 15.53 27.53 14.68
C GLU A 661 16.78 28.37 15.03
N THR A 662 17.95 27.73 15.15
CA THR A 662 19.21 28.37 15.55
C THR A 662 20.03 28.90 14.37
N GLY A 663 19.46 28.94 13.16
CA GLY A 663 20.11 29.42 11.94
C GLY A 663 21.23 28.49 11.46
N ALA A 664 22.46 29.00 11.40
CA ALA A 664 23.60 28.22 10.92
C ALA A 664 24.07 27.14 11.90
N MET A 665 23.86 27.31 13.17
CA MET A 665 24.22 26.36 14.20
C MET A 665 23.24 25.17 14.19
N PHE A 666 23.76 23.97 14.47
CA PHE A 666 22.85 22.79 14.59
C PHE A 666 22.02 22.92 15.87
N ASP A 667 20.71 22.68 15.74
CA ASP A 667 19.76 22.79 16.84
C ASP A 667 19.56 21.43 17.51
N LEU A 668 20.38 21.17 18.53
CA LEU A 668 20.29 19.93 19.31
C LEU A 668 18.94 19.82 20.05
N LEU A 669 18.40 20.95 20.54
CA LEU A 669 17.13 20.90 21.27
C LEU A 669 15.97 20.46 20.36
N THR A 670 15.98 20.90 19.10
CA THR A 670 14.99 20.45 18.12
C THR A 670 15.19 18.97 17.75
N ALA A 671 16.42 18.49 17.64
CA ALA A 671 16.69 17.06 17.40
C ALA A 671 16.22 16.20 18.59
N ALA A 672 16.52 16.60 19.83
CA ALA A 672 16.06 15.93 21.04
C ALA A 672 14.52 15.93 21.16
N ASP A 673 13.90 17.09 20.91
CA ASP A 673 12.44 17.23 20.87
C ASP A 673 11.79 16.28 19.84
N THR A 674 12.39 16.15 18.66
CA THR A 674 11.91 15.21 17.63
C THR A 674 11.94 13.77 18.13
N ALA A 675 13.02 13.33 18.77
CA ALA A 675 13.13 11.98 19.32
C ALA A 675 12.15 11.76 20.48
N ALA A 676 12.10 12.69 21.45
CA ALA A 676 11.20 12.62 22.59
C ALA A 676 9.73 12.64 22.17
N SER A 677 9.39 13.44 21.16
CA SER A 677 8.01 13.54 20.66
C SER A 677 7.49 12.19 20.13
N GLN A 678 8.34 11.37 19.53
CA GLN A 678 7.96 10.01 19.04
C GLN A 678 7.60 9.11 20.21
N THR A 679 8.41 9.06 21.26
CA THR A 679 8.11 8.27 22.47
C THR A 679 6.86 8.78 23.18
N LEU A 680 6.72 10.09 23.38
CA LEU A 680 5.56 10.65 24.06
C LEU A 680 4.27 10.47 23.25
N ALA A 681 4.32 10.66 21.93
CA ALA A 681 3.17 10.44 21.06
C ALA A 681 2.75 8.95 21.05
N ALA A 682 3.72 8.03 21.07
CA ALA A 682 3.44 6.61 21.16
C ALA A 682 2.82 6.22 22.51
N LEU A 683 3.37 6.70 23.64
CA LEU A 683 2.86 6.43 24.97
C LEU A 683 1.46 7.00 25.22
N LEU A 684 1.22 8.22 24.73
CA LEU A 684 0.00 9.00 24.96
C LEU A 684 -0.97 8.96 23.79
N HIS A 685 -0.86 7.93 22.92
CA HIS A 685 -1.79 7.77 21.83
C HIS A 685 -3.23 7.57 22.34
N PRO A 686 -4.25 8.29 21.82
CA PRO A 686 -5.62 8.25 22.34
C PRO A 686 -6.19 6.84 22.51
N GLU A 687 -6.02 5.98 21.50
CA GLU A 687 -6.49 4.59 21.56
C GLU A 687 -5.77 3.77 22.63
N ARG A 688 -4.47 3.96 22.79
CA ARG A 688 -3.70 3.26 23.83
C ARG A 688 -4.15 3.67 25.23
N VAL A 689 -4.33 4.96 25.44
CA VAL A 689 -4.84 5.49 26.72
C VAL A 689 -6.25 4.94 27.00
N ALA A 690 -7.13 4.93 26.01
CA ALA A 690 -8.46 4.35 26.14
C ALA A 690 -8.41 2.87 26.54
N ARG A 691 -7.51 2.06 25.93
CA ARG A 691 -7.32 0.65 26.30
C ARG A 691 -6.77 0.46 27.72
N LEU A 692 -5.84 1.31 28.16
CA LEU A 692 -5.36 1.28 29.56
C LEU A 692 -6.51 1.51 30.54
N ILE A 693 -7.36 2.51 30.28
CA ILE A 693 -8.53 2.83 31.12
C ILE A 693 -9.53 1.66 31.10
N GLU A 694 -9.78 1.07 29.93
CA GLU A 694 -10.71 -0.07 29.82
C GLU A 694 -10.15 -1.32 30.52
N THR A 695 -8.86 -1.58 30.38
CA THR A 695 -8.20 -2.73 31.01
C THR A 695 -8.18 -2.58 32.53
N GLU A 696 -7.93 -1.38 33.06
CA GLU A 696 -7.99 -1.08 34.50
C GLU A 696 -9.41 -1.28 35.06
N ARG A 697 -10.45 -0.92 34.28
CA ARG A 697 -11.86 -1.17 34.69
C ARG A 697 -12.17 -2.66 34.81
N ARG A 698 -11.57 -3.51 33.97
CA ARG A 698 -11.73 -4.98 34.04
C ARG A 698 -10.85 -5.62 35.11
N ASN A 699 -9.66 -5.08 35.33
CA ASN A 699 -8.68 -5.61 36.26
C ASN A 699 -7.94 -4.46 36.98
N ARG A 700 -8.27 -4.23 38.27
CA ARG A 700 -7.68 -3.14 39.07
C ARG A 700 -6.16 -3.29 39.31
N ASN A 701 -5.58 -4.46 39.02
CA ASN A 701 -4.14 -4.69 39.10
C ASN A 701 -3.43 -4.48 37.77
N ALA A 702 -4.15 -4.11 36.69
CA ALA A 702 -3.56 -3.75 35.40
C ALA A 702 -2.70 -2.51 35.55
N LEU A 703 -1.83 -2.29 34.52
CA LEU A 703 -1.12 -1.03 34.40
C LEU A 703 -2.15 0.08 34.12
N SER A 704 -2.18 1.10 34.98
CA SER A 704 -3.14 2.20 34.83
C SER A 704 -2.54 3.33 33.96
N TYR A 705 -3.41 4.13 33.37
CA TYR A 705 -2.98 5.38 32.73
C TYR A 705 -2.25 6.31 33.70
N GLY A 706 -2.70 6.37 34.96
CA GLY A 706 -2.04 7.10 36.03
C GLY A 706 -0.61 6.63 36.32
N ASP A 707 -0.31 5.32 36.19
CA ASP A 707 1.05 4.79 36.34
C ASP A 707 1.97 5.32 35.21
N VAL A 708 1.49 5.25 33.96
CA VAL A 708 2.23 5.80 32.79
C VAL A 708 2.56 7.27 32.98
N LEU A 709 1.58 8.08 33.36
CA LEU A 709 1.76 9.51 33.57
C LEU A 709 2.78 9.81 34.68
N ARG A 710 2.76 9.05 35.78
CA ARG A 710 3.71 9.27 36.88
C ARG A 710 5.14 8.90 36.50
N GLU A 711 5.36 7.79 35.83
CA GLU A 711 6.69 7.32 35.45
C GLU A 711 7.34 8.31 34.44
N VAL A 712 6.57 8.81 33.48
CA VAL A 712 7.03 9.88 32.56
C VAL A 712 7.29 11.19 33.31
N GLU A 713 6.42 11.61 34.25
CA GLU A 713 6.62 12.82 35.07
C GLU A 713 7.90 12.72 35.92
N ASP A 714 8.13 11.59 36.57
CA ASP A 714 9.29 11.40 37.44
C ASP A 714 10.60 11.45 36.66
N ALA A 715 10.63 10.90 35.44
CA ALA A 715 11.78 11.02 34.53
C ALA A 715 12.02 12.47 34.06
N LEU A 716 10.99 13.13 33.57
CA LEU A 716 11.14 14.45 32.95
C LEU A 716 11.32 15.60 33.92
N PHE A 717 10.85 15.48 35.17
CA PHE A 717 11.02 16.49 36.21
C PHE A 717 12.10 16.14 37.24
N GLY A 718 13.00 15.22 36.86
CA GLY A 718 14.21 14.87 37.59
C GLY A 718 15.34 15.94 37.50
N GLU A 719 16.54 15.54 37.89
CA GLU A 719 17.75 16.39 37.84
C GLU A 719 18.58 16.03 36.58
N ALA A 720 19.25 17.01 36.02
CA ALA A 720 20.18 16.83 34.91
C ALA A 720 21.63 16.95 35.38
N GLU A 721 22.54 16.17 34.78
CA GLU A 721 23.97 16.17 35.19
C GLU A 721 24.75 17.37 34.61
N THR A 722 24.32 17.89 33.47
CA THR A 722 25.01 18.99 32.77
C THR A 722 24.03 20.10 32.39
N PRO A 723 24.50 21.35 32.18
CA PRO A 723 23.64 22.44 31.70
C PRO A 723 22.98 22.16 30.35
N ARG A 724 23.62 21.38 29.44
CA ARG A 724 23.07 21.04 28.14
C ARG A 724 21.95 20.02 28.30
N GLN A 725 22.14 19.00 29.13
CA GLN A 725 21.10 18.05 29.50
C GLN A 725 19.90 18.70 30.19
N ALA A 726 20.16 19.71 31.04
CA ALA A 726 19.09 20.54 31.62
C ALA A 726 18.29 21.28 30.56
N GLY A 727 18.95 21.76 29.49
CA GLY A 727 18.27 22.34 28.33
C GLY A 727 17.38 21.38 27.57
N ILE A 728 17.86 20.14 27.34
CA ILE A 728 17.08 19.06 26.74
C ILE A 728 15.86 18.73 27.60
N LEU A 729 16.06 18.52 28.91
CA LEU A 729 15.01 18.17 29.85
C LEU A 729 13.88 19.22 29.90
N ARG A 730 14.24 20.51 29.85
CA ARG A 730 13.26 21.61 29.75
C ARG A 730 12.43 21.52 28.45
N ARG A 731 13.04 21.21 27.35
CA ARG A 731 12.35 21.03 26.05
C ARG A 731 11.39 19.85 26.10
N GLU A 732 11.80 18.75 26.70
CA GLU A 732 10.94 17.56 26.89
C GLU A 732 9.78 17.81 27.82
N GLN A 733 9.98 18.57 28.94
CA GLN A 733 8.89 19.03 29.79
C GLN A 733 7.85 19.82 29.01
N MET A 734 8.31 20.75 28.12
CA MET A 734 7.41 21.50 27.26
C MET A 734 6.66 20.58 26.29
N ARG A 735 7.34 19.60 25.67
CA ARG A 735 6.75 18.63 24.78
C ARG A 735 5.70 17.78 25.51
N TYR A 736 6.02 17.27 26.66
CA TYR A 736 5.11 16.45 27.47
C TYR A 736 3.81 17.18 27.81
N VAL A 737 3.93 18.41 28.33
CA VAL A 737 2.75 19.22 28.64
C VAL A 737 1.94 19.55 27.39
N SER A 738 2.61 19.88 26.26
CA SER A 738 1.90 20.09 24.99
C SER A 738 1.15 18.83 24.55
N THR A 739 1.80 17.67 24.55
CA THR A 739 1.16 16.41 24.16
C THR A 739 -0.06 16.08 25.03
N LEU A 740 0.02 16.33 26.35
CA LEU A 740 -1.13 16.15 27.25
C LEU A 740 -2.27 17.14 26.96
N ILE A 741 -1.95 18.40 26.65
CA ILE A 741 -2.95 19.38 26.27
C ILE A 741 -3.61 19.00 24.94
N ASP A 742 -2.83 18.55 23.96
CA ASP A 742 -3.33 18.10 22.67
C ASP A 742 -4.23 16.86 22.82
N LEU A 743 -3.83 15.90 23.67
CA LEU A 743 -4.67 14.73 23.99
C LEU A 743 -5.99 15.13 24.67
N ALA A 744 -5.93 16.06 25.61
CA ALA A 744 -7.13 16.57 26.30
C ALA A 744 -8.05 17.40 25.41
N ALA A 745 -7.52 17.97 24.34
CA ALA A 745 -8.27 18.74 23.33
C ALA A 745 -8.72 17.89 22.12
N ASN A 746 -8.30 16.63 22.06
CA ASN A 746 -8.59 15.76 20.92
C ASN A 746 -10.06 15.32 20.94
N THR A 747 -10.79 15.65 19.87
CA THR A 747 -12.22 15.33 19.72
C THR A 747 -12.50 13.85 19.45
N GLU A 748 -11.49 13.08 19.07
CA GLU A 748 -11.57 11.63 18.83
C GLU A 748 -11.19 10.81 20.07
N ALA A 749 -10.63 11.47 21.11
CA ALA A 749 -10.32 10.82 22.37
C ALA A 749 -11.60 10.54 23.16
N THR A 750 -11.61 9.40 23.89
CA THR A 750 -12.76 9.05 24.72
C THR A 750 -12.98 10.06 25.85
N PRO A 751 -14.22 10.28 26.30
CA PRO A 751 -14.54 11.20 27.41
C PRO A 751 -13.73 10.90 28.68
N GLU A 752 -13.46 9.63 28.98
CA GLU A 752 -12.65 9.18 30.11
C GLU A 752 -11.19 9.60 29.95
N THR A 753 -10.62 9.46 28.74
CA THR A 753 -9.26 9.92 28.42
C THR A 753 -9.15 11.42 28.66
N VAL A 754 -10.06 12.21 28.08
CA VAL A 754 -10.09 13.68 28.23
C VAL A 754 -10.21 14.07 29.73
N THR A 755 -11.15 13.44 30.44
CA THR A 755 -11.42 13.75 31.86
C THR A 755 -10.21 13.46 32.74
N GLN A 756 -9.59 12.28 32.61
CA GLN A 756 -8.42 11.89 33.41
C GLN A 756 -7.20 12.72 33.07
N THR A 757 -7.00 13.06 31.77
CA THR A 757 -5.90 13.93 31.34
C THR A 757 -6.05 15.34 31.91
N ASN A 758 -7.23 15.94 31.88
CA ASN A 758 -7.50 17.25 32.49
C ASN A 758 -7.31 17.25 34.02
N ALA A 759 -7.78 16.20 34.70
CA ALA A 759 -7.56 16.04 36.13
C ALA A 759 -6.07 15.94 36.48
N TYR A 760 -5.32 15.17 35.67
CA TYR A 760 -3.87 15.06 35.83
C TYR A 760 -3.15 16.38 35.54
N LEU A 761 -3.46 17.10 34.47
CA LEU A 761 -2.91 18.41 34.13
C LEU A 761 -3.11 19.42 35.29
N SER A 762 -4.32 19.46 35.87
CA SER A 762 -4.61 20.29 37.03
C SER A 762 -3.73 19.96 38.26
N ALA A 763 -3.49 18.66 38.51
CA ALA A 763 -2.60 18.22 39.57
C ALA A 763 -1.12 18.49 39.26
N LEU A 764 -0.69 18.25 38.02
CA LEU A 764 0.67 18.52 37.53
C LEU A 764 1.04 19.99 37.70
N SER A 765 0.16 20.92 37.28
CA SER A 765 0.39 22.36 37.42
C SER A 765 0.75 22.75 38.86
N ARG A 766 0.07 22.19 39.86
CA ARG A 766 0.37 22.45 41.29
C ARG A 766 1.71 21.86 41.72
N ARG A 767 2.04 20.63 41.26
CA ARG A 767 3.29 19.94 41.62
C ARG A 767 4.52 20.65 41.06
N ILE A 768 4.50 21.04 39.77
CA ILE A 768 5.64 21.68 39.14
C ILE A 768 5.97 23.08 39.75
N VAL A 769 4.95 23.84 40.13
CA VAL A 769 5.14 25.12 40.85
C VAL A 769 5.74 24.90 42.24
N SER A 770 5.30 23.85 42.96
CA SER A 770 5.87 23.57 44.27
C SER A 770 7.34 23.14 44.25
N ARG A 771 7.80 22.48 43.16
CA ARG A 771 9.20 22.09 42.94
C ARG A 771 10.11 23.27 42.59
N SER A 772 9.56 24.44 42.27
CA SER A 772 10.32 25.63 41.84
C SER A 772 11.05 26.37 42.95
N ARG A 773 10.79 26.11 44.22
CA ARG A 773 11.28 26.90 45.36
C ARG A 773 12.82 26.92 45.58
N ARG A 774 13.59 26.00 44.95
CA ARG A 774 15.04 25.86 45.04
C ARG A 774 15.72 25.58 43.71
N ALA A 775 15.02 25.77 42.60
CA ALA A 775 15.49 25.45 41.27
C ALA A 775 16.28 26.63 40.64
N ASP A 776 17.01 26.32 39.58
CA ASP A 776 17.62 27.32 38.69
C ASP A 776 16.56 28.32 38.18
N PRO A 777 16.88 29.61 38.06
CA PRO A 777 15.94 30.63 37.58
C PRO A 777 15.29 30.31 36.22
N VAL A 778 15.99 29.64 35.32
CA VAL A 778 15.45 29.21 34.02
C VAL A 778 14.43 28.08 34.20
N ASP A 779 14.70 27.13 35.10
CA ASP A 779 13.75 26.06 35.44
C ASP A 779 12.46 26.62 36.06
N VAL A 780 12.61 27.64 36.93
CA VAL A 780 11.46 28.36 37.51
C VAL A 780 10.62 28.99 36.40
N ALA A 781 11.27 29.72 35.47
CA ALA A 781 10.59 30.36 34.36
C ALA A 781 9.85 29.38 33.45
N VAL A 782 10.47 28.21 33.14
CA VAL A 782 9.84 27.17 32.36
C VAL A 782 8.63 26.57 33.07
N ARG A 783 8.75 26.21 34.36
CA ARG A 783 7.66 25.66 35.16
C ARG A 783 6.50 26.63 35.32
N ASP A 784 6.78 27.94 35.50
CA ASP A 784 5.75 28.96 35.54
C ASP A 784 5.02 29.08 34.18
N GLU A 785 5.75 29.02 33.06
CA GLU A 785 5.13 29.00 31.73
C GLU A 785 4.27 27.77 31.50
N LEU A 786 4.74 26.59 31.87
CA LEU A 786 3.97 25.34 31.75
C LEU A 786 2.69 25.42 32.59
N SER A 787 2.77 25.91 33.82
CA SER A 787 1.61 26.11 34.68
C SER A 787 0.59 27.06 34.08
N ARG A 788 1.07 28.19 33.47
CA ARG A 788 0.18 29.16 32.78
C ARG A 788 -0.51 28.51 31.56
N ARG A 789 0.20 27.72 30.76
CA ARG A 789 -0.38 27.03 29.59
C ARG A 789 -1.43 26.00 30.01
N ILE A 790 -1.13 25.22 31.04
CA ILE A 790 -2.11 24.25 31.61
C ILE A 790 -3.35 25.00 32.08
N THR A 791 -3.20 26.08 32.85
CA THR A 791 -4.32 26.89 33.35
C THR A 791 -5.15 27.44 32.19
N ALA A 792 -4.48 28.03 31.19
CA ALA A 792 -5.15 28.57 30.00
C ALA A 792 -5.91 27.52 29.20
N HIS A 793 -5.42 26.26 29.18
CA HIS A 793 -6.16 25.13 28.59
C HIS A 793 -7.41 24.78 29.41
N LEU A 794 -7.27 24.63 30.73
CA LEU A 794 -8.35 24.25 31.63
C LEU A 794 -9.45 25.30 31.75
N ASP A 795 -9.13 26.58 31.54
CA ASP A 795 -10.08 27.70 31.57
C ASP A 795 -10.88 27.86 30.23
N ARG A 796 -10.52 27.10 29.17
CA ARG A 796 -11.27 27.16 27.91
C ARG A 796 -12.67 26.54 28.07
N PRO A 797 -13.68 27.07 27.37
CA PRO A 797 -14.97 26.39 27.27
C PRO A 797 -14.76 24.98 26.70
N SER A 798 -15.13 23.96 27.45
CA SER A 798 -15.06 22.57 26.98
C SER A 798 -16.27 22.28 26.08
N PRO A 799 -16.09 21.56 24.96
CA PRO A 799 -17.19 20.94 24.24
C PRO A 799 -17.93 19.97 25.15
N PRO A 800 -19.16 19.54 24.81
CA PRO A 800 -19.87 18.52 25.57
C PRO A 800 -18.97 17.28 25.76
N LEU A 801 -18.84 16.79 27.00
CA LEU A 801 -17.99 15.61 27.32
C LEU A 801 -18.44 14.35 26.61
N VAL A 802 -19.71 14.22 26.36
CA VAL A 802 -20.28 13.08 25.65
C VAL A 802 -20.90 13.63 24.37
N PRO A 803 -20.43 13.23 23.18
CA PRO A 803 -21.12 13.51 21.93
C PRO A 803 -22.56 13.00 22.03
N SER A 804 -23.46 13.48 21.17
CA SER A 804 -24.77 12.84 20.96
C SER A 804 -24.56 11.32 20.89
N ALA A 805 -25.46 10.56 21.52
CA ALA A 805 -25.35 9.10 21.56
C ALA A 805 -24.97 8.59 20.14
N PRO A 806 -23.96 7.71 20.03
CA PRO A 806 -23.61 7.18 18.74
C PRO A 806 -24.81 6.49 18.14
N ASP A 807 -25.26 6.99 16.99
CA ASP A 807 -26.29 6.33 16.22
C ASP A 807 -25.76 4.95 15.77
N VAL A 808 -26.50 3.92 16.11
CA VAL A 808 -26.37 2.65 15.42
C VAL A 808 -27.00 2.86 14.05
N GLU A 809 -26.21 2.83 13.00
CA GLU A 809 -26.72 2.93 11.64
C GLU A 809 -27.65 1.75 11.37
N ILE A 810 -28.95 2.03 11.41
CA ILE A 810 -29.98 1.04 11.15
C ILE A 810 -30.22 1.04 9.65
N PRO A 811 -30.03 -0.11 8.96
CA PRO A 811 -30.33 -0.19 7.54
C PRO A 811 -31.77 0.23 7.23
N PRO A 812 -32.05 0.87 6.10
CA PRO A 812 -33.40 1.18 5.67
C PRO A 812 -34.29 -0.08 5.70
N GLY A 813 -35.49 0.02 6.26
CA GLY A 813 -36.40 -1.12 6.36
C GLY A 813 -36.49 -1.75 7.75
N SER A 814 -36.26 -0.98 8.80
CA SER A 814 -36.48 -1.30 10.24
C SER A 814 -36.49 -2.80 10.55
N PRO A 815 -35.38 -3.41 11.00
CA PRO A 815 -35.37 -4.81 11.44
C PRO A 815 -36.38 -5.04 12.60
N ILE A 816 -36.89 -6.24 12.71
CA ILE A 816 -37.77 -6.65 13.82
C ILE A 816 -37.04 -6.36 15.14
N GLY A 817 -37.61 -5.47 15.98
CA GLY A 817 -37.04 -5.06 17.25
C GLY A 817 -36.34 -3.69 17.28
N ALA A 818 -36.22 -2.98 16.16
CA ALA A 818 -35.78 -1.59 16.17
C ALA A 818 -36.82 -0.69 16.81
N GLY A 819 -36.40 0.07 17.83
CA GLY A 819 -37.30 0.83 18.70
C GLY A 819 -37.88 2.13 18.13
N SER A 820 -37.74 2.45 16.85
CA SER A 820 -38.34 3.61 16.22
C SER A 820 -39.18 3.19 15.02
N ALA A 821 -40.43 3.58 15.04
CA ALA A 821 -41.39 3.41 13.95
C ALA A 821 -41.12 4.40 12.81
N GLU A 822 -39.90 4.47 12.31
CA GLU A 822 -39.57 5.38 11.23
C GLU A 822 -39.51 4.68 9.89
N ALA A 823 -40.25 5.27 8.96
CA ALA A 823 -40.34 5.03 7.53
C ALA A 823 -40.82 3.65 7.08
N CYS A 824 -42.15 3.43 7.24
CA CYS A 824 -42.85 2.58 6.28
C CYS A 824 -42.84 3.28 4.91
N TRP A 825 -42.08 2.80 3.94
CA TRP A 825 -42.05 3.42 2.59
C TRP A 825 -43.43 3.41 1.90
N HIS A 826 -44.35 2.52 2.31
CA HIS A 826 -45.75 2.55 1.93
C HIS A 826 -46.55 3.72 2.55
N CYS A 827 -46.04 4.30 3.65
CA CYS A 827 -46.71 5.35 4.40
C CYS A 827 -46.02 6.72 4.20
N ASP A 828 -44.79 6.74 3.72
CA ASP A 828 -44.03 7.97 3.52
C ASP A 828 -43.92 8.30 2.04
N THR A 829 -44.88 9.14 1.57
CA THR A 829 -44.90 9.61 0.17
C THR A 829 -43.75 10.54 -0.18
N THR A 830 -42.90 10.93 0.78
CA THR A 830 -41.71 11.75 0.53
C THR A 830 -40.52 10.93 -0.02
N LEU A 831 -40.54 9.60 0.10
CA LEU A 831 -39.51 8.70 -0.41
C LEU A 831 -39.75 8.24 -1.85
N LEU A 832 -40.87 8.62 -2.47
CA LEU A 832 -41.08 8.36 -3.89
C LEU A 832 -40.28 9.40 -4.71
N PRO A 833 -39.47 9.02 -5.67
CA PRO A 833 -38.81 9.97 -6.56
C PRO A 833 -39.92 10.76 -7.32
N ARG A 834 -39.84 12.07 -7.25
CA ARG A 834 -40.71 12.98 -8.02
C ARG A 834 -40.31 12.99 -9.49
#